data_1350272a4ace2cfc311c1cffe03bbd2a
#
_entry.id   1350272a4ace2cfc311c1cffe03bbd2a
#
_cell.length_a   1.000
_cell.length_b   1.000
_cell.length_c   1.000
_cell.angle_alpha   90.00
_cell.angle_beta   90.00
_cell.angle_gamma   90.00
#
_symmetry.space_group_name_H-M   'P 1'
#
loop_
_entity.id
_entity.type
_entity.pdbx_description
1 polymer ?
#
loop_
_entity_poly.entity_id
_entity_poly.type
_entity_poly.pdbx_seq_one_letter_code
_entity_poly.pdbx_strand_id
1 'polypeptide(L)'
;MWSTVVIGTHPIEADQEVWLELSVDDVPLGRMPAYWLENKGVNSLWHVPIPPQDVERRLRYRSVAARRGEGQVESPFQEVVVRPNLPEVRESARHVNGSPEGLVGNRRMTAKVDARGSTFDLFFPTVGMHREVRPAEGERPMSRCHFRALSGGLAIERRLDWFEERLAWEARQSYEPGTNLLRTELDWRHGPISVRVLDFLAMGPSFPKTDGGSVSTGQYVKRVRITNRGDLTHRALFGFYVHAEVNGGIGDPGLSWDDESRVLLAFNRGHGHVNRKLARDATVEFGVALDERGEVRCEVVGPNEAMLLRWLELPGGGSVDVDILISGGYTGWRGDRGTFAHWLRPALAWFRSGRVDELEAEARAAWIGYLEPVPKVQEAKPAYAEPLERSVLAAGLHVDAHWGSVAGGYDRGLNAYCWPRNSLMAITALGRCGHHELGRRLFEWLSEVRRHNRAFGFWFQKYTIDGYPEWETPAVDQTAMLPWALWQHWRRSGDGGLLEAMWPAVEAAADVCAGLGGHPGLRWVEELSLVSSAGIWNNRFGAFLYSNASAVAGLRAAIRIARRLNRSDRAEAWARPAERIWDVGVLRETRRGRPGPGLFDPDRGHFLEGRRISRRRAMWSDRPDDLADRSTALDMSMLGVVVPFGLLGAADPRMRRTAKELLSRNAVRDDSNAFAMWRPDPRDPDNSISPGESYQHEAASLATLWMARYLIELARETGEAEPLARGGALLDDVIARRGPLGLSVNTGRVGAKRIEGAGTAGVWELHAMLIDTILDLHGLEHDASEGVIRLAPMLPPGRDAIGLEQALIAGTVRFRLTRGREGQPNVLTFESRLRGPARLEARVWWPGLADAQHVEAPEGLPRPRYDPVLRRLSWDLRLPDGEFAGRWAWPGVADPIRS
;
A
#
# COMPACT_ATOMS: atom_id res chain seq x y z
N MET A 1 15.55 11.61 -34.08
CA MET A 1 16.59 10.52 -34.08
C MET A 1 16.95 10.21 -35.52
N TRP A 2 18.18 9.97 -35.80
CA TRP A 2 18.61 9.56 -37.15
C TRP A 2 18.19 8.12 -37.37
N SER A 3 17.51 7.83 -38.48
CA SER A 3 17.25 6.47 -38.91
C SER A 3 18.35 6.02 -39.88
N THR A 4 18.56 4.71 -39.97
CA THR A 4 19.63 4.16 -40.81
C THR A 4 19.03 3.12 -41.74
N VAL A 5 19.31 3.25 -43.02
CA VAL A 5 19.06 2.18 -44.03
C VAL A 5 20.34 1.38 -44.20
N VAL A 6 20.25 0.07 -44.08
CA VAL A 6 21.37 -0.84 -44.32
C VAL A 6 21.20 -1.45 -45.70
N ILE A 7 22.22 -1.34 -46.56
CA ILE A 7 22.26 -1.83 -47.93
C ILE A 7 23.29 -2.95 -48.02
N GLY A 8 22.90 -4.08 -48.57
CA GLY A 8 23.81 -5.18 -48.87
C GLY A 8 24.17 -5.18 -50.35
N THR A 9 25.43 -5.25 -50.68
CA THR A 9 25.94 -5.42 -52.05
C THR A 9 26.71 -6.73 -52.19
N HIS A 10 26.65 -7.35 -53.39
CA HIS A 10 27.30 -8.60 -53.74
C HIS A 10 27.83 -8.53 -55.14
N PRO A 11 29.06 -9.04 -55.45
CA PRO A 11 30.09 -9.54 -54.52
C PRO A 11 30.76 -8.41 -53.73
N ILE A 12 31.64 -8.76 -52.78
CA ILE A 12 32.51 -7.82 -52.04
C ILE A 12 33.56 -7.27 -53.05
N GLU A 13 33.54 -5.97 -53.25
CA GLU A 13 34.42 -5.28 -54.20
C GLU A 13 34.89 -3.96 -53.58
N ALA A 14 36.17 -3.59 -53.82
CA ALA A 14 36.80 -2.45 -53.15
C ALA A 14 36.43 -1.08 -53.79
N ASP A 15 35.97 -1.05 -55.03
CA ASP A 15 35.70 0.14 -55.82
C ASP A 15 34.18 0.39 -56.03
N GLN A 16 33.34 -0.13 -55.16
CA GLN A 16 31.91 0.12 -55.16
C GLN A 16 31.56 1.50 -54.62
N GLU A 17 30.74 2.24 -55.34
CA GLU A 17 30.06 3.43 -54.85
C GLU A 17 28.62 3.07 -54.57
N VAL A 18 28.15 3.31 -53.32
CA VAL A 18 26.78 2.97 -52.89
C VAL A 18 26.10 4.22 -52.38
N TRP A 19 24.88 4.42 -52.80
CA TRP A 19 24.05 5.54 -52.29
C TRP A 19 22.58 5.14 -52.19
N LEU A 20 21.82 5.97 -51.52
CA LEU A 20 20.37 5.89 -51.44
C LEU A 20 19.76 7.06 -52.25
N GLU A 21 18.83 6.80 -53.14
CA GLU A 21 17.94 7.83 -53.68
C GLU A 21 16.70 7.90 -52.81
N LEU A 22 16.46 9.09 -52.23
CA LEU A 22 15.40 9.33 -51.26
C LEU A 22 14.50 10.48 -51.72
N SER A 23 13.21 10.27 -51.62
CA SER A 23 12.18 11.33 -51.67
C SER A 23 11.32 11.30 -50.42
N VAL A 24 10.82 12.50 -50.07
CA VAL A 24 9.89 12.70 -48.96
C VAL A 24 8.63 13.33 -49.49
N ASP A 25 7.49 12.68 -49.35
CA ASP A 25 6.20 13.09 -49.92
C ASP A 25 6.33 13.46 -51.41
N ASP A 26 6.99 12.56 -52.17
CA ASP A 26 7.30 12.68 -53.59
C ASP A 26 8.26 13.82 -53.96
N VAL A 27 8.80 14.57 -53.03
CA VAL A 27 9.84 15.58 -53.23
C VAL A 27 11.23 14.92 -53.12
N PRO A 28 12.02 14.87 -54.21
CA PRO A 28 13.36 14.28 -54.14
C PRO A 28 14.30 15.05 -53.22
N LEU A 29 14.95 14.34 -52.31
CA LEU A 29 16.04 14.87 -51.50
C LEU A 29 17.42 14.64 -52.13
N GLY A 30 17.44 13.87 -53.21
CA GLY A 30 18.66 13.59 -53.99
C GLY A 30 19.36 12.29 -53.54
N ARG A 31 20.63 12.20 -53.89
CA ARG A 31 21.49 11.04 -53.57
C ARG A 31 22.13 11.21 -52.20
N MET A 32 21.95 10.21 -51.33
CA MET A 32 22.57 10.16 -50.00
C MET A 32 23.70 9.11 -50.03
N PRO A 33 24.97 9.47 -49.81
CA PRO A 33 26.09 8.52 -49.85
C PRO A 33 25.92 7.46 -48.72
N ALA A 34 26.23 6.22 -49.06
CA ALA A 34 26.32 5.14 -48.11
C ALA A 34 27.75 5.02 -47.56
N TYR A 35 27.89 4.70 -46.29
CA TYR A 35 29.17 4.47 -45.63
C TYR A 35 29.30 2.97 -45.39
N TRP A 36 30.48 2.44 -45.70
CA TRP A 36 30.78 1.02 -45.48
C TRP A 36 30.72 0.70 -43.96
N LEU A 37 30.04 -0.38 -43.63
CA LEU A 37 29.86 -0.83 -42.23
C LEU A 37 30.75 -2.04 -41.93
N GLU A 38 30.55 -3.13 -42.67
CA GLU A 38 31.29 -4.38 -42.50
C GLU A 38 31.08 -5.30 -43.73
N ASN A 39 31.92 -6.34 -43.82
CA ASN A 39 31.69 -7.47 -44.73
C ASN A 39 31.14 -8.65 -43.92
N LYS A 40 30.00 -9.22 -44.36
CA LYS A 40 29.36 -10.35 -43.73
C LYS A 40 29.04 -11.46 -44.76
N GLY A 41 29.74 -12.58 -44.64
CA GLY A 41 29.67 -13.64 -45.62
C GLY A 41 30.22 -13.17 -46.95
N VAL A 42 29.39 -13.22 -48.00
CA VAL A 42 29.72 -12.79 -49.39
C VAL A 42 29.28 -11.37 -49.72
N ASN A 43 28.76 -10.65 -48.74
CA ASN A 43 28.16 -9.32 -48.92
C ASN A 43 28.95 -8.22 -48.19
N SER A 44 29.05 -7.05 -48.83
CA SER A 44 29.43 -5.81 -48.14
C SER A 44 28.16 -5.14 -47.64
N LEU A 45 28.16 -4.75 -46.36
CA LEU A 45 27.09 -3.99 -45.75
C LEU A 45 27.48 -2.51 -45.65
N TRP A 46 26.54 -1.66 -46.04
CA TRP A 46 26.69 -0.20 -46.09
C TRP A 46 25.55 0.42 -45.27
N HIS A 47 25.78 1.55 -44.62
CA HIS A 47 24.73 2.28 -43.93
C HIS A 47 24.53 3.69 -44.48
N VAL A 48 23.30 4.12 -44.59
CA VAL A 48 22.92 5.49 -44.98
C VAL A 48 22.15 6.10 -43.82
N PRO A 49 22.70 7.13 -43.14
CA PRO A 49 21.95 7.86 -42.13
C PRO A 49 20.90 8.77 -42.80
N ILE A 50 19.64 8.57 -42.44
CA ILE A 50 18.52 9.41 -42.92
C ILE A 50 18.31 10.52 -41.89
N PRO A 51 18.29 11.80 -42.34
CA PRO A 51 17.97 12.92 -41.44
C PRO A 51 16.60 12.73 -40.78
N PRO A 52 16.39 13.23 -39.57
CA PRO A 52 15.10 13.23 -38.93
C PRO A 52 14.01 13.81 -39.81
N GLN A 53 12.90 13.10 -39.94
CA GLN A 53 11.73 13.50 -40.70
C GLN A 53 10.56 13.69 -39.73
N ASP A 54 9.59 14.52 -40.13
CA ASP A 54 8.33 14.66 -39.40
C ASP A 54 7.52 13.36 -39.41
N VAL A 55 6.74 13.15 -38.38
CA VAL A 55 5.82 12.00 -38.30
C VAL A 55 4.81 12.08 -39.46
N GLU A 56 4.45 10.90 -40.00
CA GLU A 56 3.53 10.71 -41.12
C GLU A 56 4.08 11.08 -42.49
N ARG A 57 5.32 11.56 -42.61
CA ARG A 57 5.95 11.75 -43.88
C ARG A 57 6.13 10.40 -44.57
N ARG A 58 5.87 10.38 -45.91
CA ARG A 58 6.11 9.20 -46.75
C ARG A 58 7.52 9.27 -47.29
N LEU A 59 8.36 8.33 -46.90
CA LEU A 59 9.68 8.15 -47.45
C LEU A 59 9.60 7.13 -48.61
N ARG A 60 10.06 7.50 -49.77
CA ARG A 60 10.23 6.58 -50.89
C ARG A 60 11.69 6.57 -51.27
N TYR A 61 12.29 5.40 -51.19
CA TYR A 61 13.72 5.26 -51.45
C TYR A 61 14.05 4.00 -52.24
N ARG A 62 15.23 4.05 -52.90
CA ARG A 62 15.89 2.87 -53.47
C ARG A 62 17.38 2.94 -53.23
N SER A 63 18.03 1.81 -53.13
CA SER A 63 19.49 1.70 -53.07
C SER A 63 20.05 1.57 -54.47
N VAL A 64 21.18 2.20 -54.72
CA VAL A 64 21.92 2.15 -55.97
C VAL A 64 23.36 1.81 -55.67
N ALA A 65 23.93 0.88 -56.39
CA ALA A 65 25.36 0.54 -56.34
C ALA A 65 25.95 0.66 -57.74
N ALA A 66 27.08 1.27 -57.86
CA ALA A 66 27.83 1.42 -59.11
C ALA A 66 29.29 1.02 -58.91
N ARG A 67 29.92 0.61 -59.96
CA ARG A 67 31.35 0.31 -60.04
C ARG A 67 31.99 1.09 -61.20
N ARG A 68 33.17 1.56 -60.96
CA ARG A 68 33.88 2.36 -61.95
C ARG A 68 34.10 1.57 -63.25
N GLY A 69 33.52 2.06 -64.34
CA GLY A 69 33.62 1.43 -65.65
C GLY A 69 32.60 0.33 -65.97
N GLU A 70 31.72 0.02 -64.97
CA GLU A 70 30.59 -0.89 -65.14
C GLU A 70 29.28 -0.10 -64.91
N GLY A 71 28.14 -0.64 -65.25
CA GLY A 71 26.83 0.01 -65.07
C GLY A 71 26.44 0.08 -63.60
N GLN A 72 25.38 0.82 -63.33
CA GLN A 72 24.78 0.85 -62.00
C GLN A 72 23.66 -0.19 -61.89
N VAL A 73 23.48 -0.69 -60.65
CA VAL A 73 22.39 -1.61 -60.27
C VAL A 73 21.51 -0.90 -59.23
N GLU A 74 20.19 -0.98 -59.44
CA GLU A 74 19.20 -0.29 -58.61
C GLU A 74 18.28 -1.32 -57.98
N SER A 75 17.95 -1.14 -56.71
CA SER A 75 16.88 -1.89 -56.07
C SER A 75 15.49 -1.37 -56.48
N PRO A 76 14.43 -2.16 -56.33
CA PRO A 76 13.07 -1.63 -56.40
C PRO A 76 12.89 -0.50 -55.36
N PHE A 77 12.00 0.45 -55.66
CA PHE A 77 11.60 1.45 -54.70
C PHE A 77 10.88 0.81 -53.51
N GLN A 78 11.23 1.27 -52.34
CA GLN A 78 10.54 0.96 -51.09
C GLN A 78 9.85 2.21 -50.55
N GLU A 79 8.69 2.04 -49.96
CA GLU A 79 7.96 3.12 -49.31
C GLU A 79 7.82 2.81 -47.83
N VAL A 80 8.08 3.81 -46.99
CA VAL A 80 7.95 3.74 -45.55
C VAL A 80 7.31 5.05 -45.04
N VAL A 81 6.31 4.91 -44.20
CA VAL A 81 5.76 6.07 -43.50
C VAL A 81 6.53 6.24 -42.20
N VAL A 82 6.97 7.48 -41.92
CA VAL A 82 7.65 7.81 -40.69
C VAL A 82 6.70 7.64 -39.53
N ARG A 83 6.98 6.66 -38.68
CA ARG A 83 6.18 6.40 -37.48
C ARG A 83 6.69 7.21 -36.30
N PRO A 84 5.81 7.56 -35.32
CA PRO A 84 6.25 8.11 -34.05
C PRO A 84 7.26 7.19 -33.36
N ASN A 85 8.21 7.78 -32.65
CA ASN A 85 9.10 7.03 -31.77
C ASN A 85 8.31 6.40 -30.63
N LEU A 86 8.69 5.19 -30.26
CA LEU A 86 8.12 4.53 -29.07
C LEU A 86 8.69 5.12 -27.78
N PRO A 87 7.94 5.11 -26.69
CA PRO A 87 8.48 5.46 -25.38
C PRO A 87 9.56 4.45 -25.00
N GLU A 88 10.58 4.92 -24.29
CA GLU A 88 11.54 4.04 -23.67
C GLU A 88 10.87 3.37 -22.47
N VAL A 89 10.23 2.22 -22.69
CA VAL A 89 9.62 1.43 -21.60
C VAL A 89 10.73 0.86 -20.75
N ARG A 90 11.12 1.64 -19.73
CA ARG A 90 12.17 1.21 -18.81
C ARG A 90 11.56 0.20 -17.82
N GLU A 91 12.22 -0.94 -17.66
CA GLU A 91 11.99 -1.76 -16.46
C GLU A 91 12.21 -0.95 -15.18
N SER A 92 13.02 0.08 -15.27
CA SER A 92 13.38 1.04 -14.23
C SER A 92 12.37 2.17 -13.97
N ALA A 93 11.22 2.23 -14.61
CA ALA A 93 10.12 3.07 -14.10
C ALA A 93 9.83 2.75 -12.63
N ARG A 94 10.16 1.54 -12.20
CA ARG A 94 10.14 1.04 -10.82
C ARG A 94 11.12 1.72 -9.87
N HIS A 95 12.14 2.38 -10.39
CA HIS A 95 13.26 2.94 -9.60
C HIS A 95 13.49 4.42 -9.87
N VAL A 96 12.56 5.10 -10.51
CA VAL A 96 12.71 6.50 -10.79
C VAL A 96 12.75 7.31 -9.50
N ASN A 97 13.96 7.52 -8.99
CA ASN A 97 14.30 8.46 -7.91
C ASN A 97 13.71 8.19 -6.52
N GLY A 98 13.44 6.92 -6.16
CA GLY A 98 12.95 6.62 -4.81
C GLY A 98 11.62 7.28 -4.43
N SER A 99 10.89 7.83 -5.39
CA SER A 99 9.54 8.31 -5.15
C SER A 99 8.59 7.13 -5.06
N PRO A 100 7.74 7.05 -4.05
CA PRO A 100 6.65 6.08 -4.04
C PRO A 100 5.75 6.32 -5.24
N GLU A 101 5.26 5.23 -5.79
CA GLU A 101 4.32 5.24 -6.90
C GLU A 101 2.96 5.74 -6.40
N GLY A 102 2.25 6.51 -7.24
CA GLY A 102 0.86 6.89 -6.99
C GLY A 102 -0.05 5.67 -7.10
N LEU A 103 -1.06 5.61 -6.27
CA LEU A 103 -2.10 4.58 -6.31
C LEU A 103 -3.45 5.24 -6.60
N VAL A 104 -4.17 4.71 -7.58
CA VAL A 104 -5.55 5.09 -7.86
C VAL A 104 -6.42 3.85 -7.90
N GLY A 105 -7.67 3.94 -7.46
CA GLY A 105 -8.53 2.78 -7.41
C GLY A 105 -9.96 3.13 -7.03
N ASN A 106 -10.85 2.14 -7.15
CA ASN A 106 -12.24 2.22 -6.74
C ASN A 106 -12.65 1.06 -5.83
N ARG A 107 -11.66 0.43 -5.20
CA ARG A 107 -11.85 -0.74 -4.35
C ARG A 107 -12.30 -2.02 -5.08
N ARG A 108 -12.12 -2.07 -6.41
CA ARG A 108 -12.30 -3.25 -7.27
C ARG A 108 -11.20 -3.37 -8.31
N MET A 109 -10.68 -2.24 -8.71
CA MET A 109 -9.54 -2.09 -9.60
C MET A 109 -8.56 -1.15 -8.93
N THR A 110 -7.28 -1.42 -9.05
CA THR A 110 -6.20 -0.56 -8.54
C THR A 110 -5.14 -0.42 -9.60
N ALA A 111 -4.74 0.81 -9.88
CA ALA A 111 -3.66 1.11 -10.81
C ALA A 111 -2.49 1.78 -10.10
N LYS A 112 -1.27 1.45 -10.52
CA LYS A 112 -0.03 2.10 -10.09
C LYS A 112 0.37 3.09 -11.16
N VAL A 113 0.65 4.31 -10.72
CA VAL A 113 1.00 5.43 -11.60
C VAL A 113 2.35 5.98 -11.17
N ASP A 114 3.28 6.12 -12.10
CA ASP A 114 4.59 6.69 -11.82
C ASP A 114 4.53 8.22 -11.60
N ALA A 115 5.63 8.80 -11.21
CA ALA A 115 5.73 10.25 -10.93
C ALA A 115 5.45 11.16 -12.14
N ARG A 116 5.24 10.60 -13.34
CA ARG A 116 4.99 11.31 -14.60
C ARG A 116 3.65 10.98 -15.23
N GLY A 117 2.80 10.25 -14.52
CA GLY A 117 1.45 9.92 -14.96
C GLY A 117 1.38 8.72 -15.90
N SER A 118 2.46 7.93 -16.04
CA SER A 118 2.39 6.66 -16.74
C SER A 118 1.87 5.57 -15.81
N THR A 119 0.88 4.81 -16.26
CA THR A 119 0.37 3.65 -15.53
C THR A 119 1.16 2.42 -15.96
N PHE A 120 1.73 1.70 -15.00
CA PHE A 120 2.62 0.58 -15.29
C PHE A 120 2.21 -0.73 -14.60
N ASP A 121 1.10 -0.72 -13.89
CA ASP A 121 0.51 -1.91 -13.30
C ASP A 121 -0.96 -1.65 -12.99
N LEU A 122 -1.81 -2.62 -13.24
CA LEU A 122 -3.24 -2.51 -13.02
C LEU A 122 -3.79 -3.84 -12.52
N PHE A 123 -4.36 -3.84 -11.33
CA PHE A 123 -4.98 -5.02 -10.73
C PHE A 123 -6.48 -5.02 -10.99
N PHE A 124 -6.98 -6.12 -11.51
CA PHE A 124 -8.37 -6.37 -11.84
C PHE A 124 -8.58 -7.89 -12.01
N PRO A 125 -9.70 -8.50 -11.63
CA PRO A 125 -10.98 -7.96 -11.18
C PRO A 125 -11.07 -7.67 -9.67
N THR A 126 -9.95 -7.68 -8.97
CA THR A 126 -9.82 -7.36 -7.54
C THR A 126 -8.74 -6.30 -7.34
N VAL A 127 -8.68 -5.72 -6.15
CA VAL A 127 -7.67 -4.70 -5.80
C VAL A 127 -6.23 -5.25 -5.75
N GLY A 128 -6.04 -6.55 -5.87
CA GLY A 128 -4.74 -7.21 -5.87
C GLY A 128 -4.80 -8.49 -6.71
N MET A 129 -4.06 -9.52 -6.31
CA MET A 129 -4.00 -10.78 -7.04
C MET A 129 -5.28 -11.58 -6.91
N HIS A 130 -5.76 -12.09 -8.03
CA HIS A 130 -6.91 -12.97 -8.15
C HIS A 130 -6.47 -14.35 -8.64
N ARG A 131 -7.08 -15.45 -8.14
CA ARG A 131 -6.68 -16.83 -8.46
C ARG A 131 -6.57 -17.15 -9.95
N GLU A 132 -7.40 -16.53 -10.75
CA GLU A 132 -7.50 -16.82 -12.19
C GLU A 132 -6.69 -15.84 -13.06
N VAL A 133 -6.26 -14.70 -12.50
CA VAL A 133 -5.56 -13.63 -13.22
C VAL A 133 -4.27 -13.22 -12.51
N ARG A 134 -3.58 -14.19 -11.94
CA ARG A 134 -2.28 -14.01 -11.32
C ARG A 134 -1.17 -14.55 -12.23
N PRO A 135 0.01 -13.96 -12.22
CA PRO A 135 1.17 -14.54 -12.88
C PRO A 135 1.56 -15.89 -12.29
N ALA A 136 2.21 -16.74 -13.08
CA ALA A 136 2.71 -18.00 -12.58
C ALA A 136 3.74 -17.81 -11.47
N GLU A 137 3.64 -18.68 -10.45
CA GLU A 137 4.66 -18.79 -9.42
C GLU A 137 5.99 -19.21 -10.05
N GLY A 138 7.08 -18.52 -9.68
CA GLY A 138 8.43 -18.83 -10.17
C GLY A 138 8.89 -18.02 -11.38
N GLU A 139 8.02 -17.39 -12.13
CA GLU A 139 8.44 -16.37 -13.07
C GLU A 139 8.71 -15.08 -12.30
N ARG A 140 9.84 -14.45 -12.58
CA ARG A 140 10.43 -13.31 -11.85
C ARG A 140 9.41 -12.51 -11.03
N PRO A 141 9.68 -12.25 -9.74
CA PRO A 141 8.73 -11.66 -8.76
C PRO A 141 8.27 -10.24 -9.09
N MET A 142 8.23 -9.92 -10.33
CA MET A 142 8.00 -8.62 -10.92
C MET A 142 6.73 -8.63 -11.74
N SER A 143 5.87 -9.55 -11.38
CA SER A 143 4.61 -9.74 -12.06
C SER A 143 3.81 -8.46 -12.06
N ARG A 144 3.79 -7.86 -13.20
CA ARG A 144 2.80 -6.86 -13.55
C ARG A 144 1.49 -7.56 -13.80
N CYS A 145 0.42 -6.93 -13.43
CA CYS A 145 -0.90 -7.41 -13.75
C CYS A 145 -1.48 -6.52 -14.84
N HIS A 146 -1.71 -7.05 -16.02
CA HIS A 146 -2.40 -6.51 -17.19
C HIS A 146 -1.67 -5.48 -18.05
N PHE A 147 -0.99 -4.45 -17.50
CA PHE A 147 -0.32 -3.45 -18.34
C PHE A 147 1.12 -3.19 -17.90
N ARG A 148 1.99 -3.11 -18.87
CA ARG A 148 3.38 -2.69 -18.67
C ARG A 148 3.53 -1.19 -18.79
N ALA A 149 2.77 -0.56 -19.67
CA ALA A 149 2.74 0.87 -19.82
C ALA A 149 1.41 1.35 -20.42
N LEU A 150 0.89 2.45 -19.87
CA LEU A 150 -0.15 3.27 -20.44
C LEU A 150 0.36 4.71 -20.33
N SER A 151 0.92 5.25 -21.39
CA SER A 151 1.66 6.52 -21.37
C SER A 151 1.15 7.50 -22.43
N GLY A 152 1.02 8.78 -22.03
CA GLY A 152 0.74 9.87 -22.94
C GLY A 152 2.02 10.49 -23.51
N GLY A 153 1.90 11.17 -24.64
CA GLY A 153 2.97 11.96 -25.24
C GLY A 153 2.43 13.01 -26.19
N LEU A 154 3.25 14.00 -26.52
CA LEU A 154 2.88 15.10 -27.40
C LEU A 154 4.00 15.41 -28.39
N ALA A 155 3.68 15.45 -29.68
CA ALA A 155 4.57 15.96 -30.72
C ALA A 155 4.08 17.32 -31.18
N ILE A 156 4.89 18.35 -31.01
CA ILE A 156 4.57 19.71 -31.46
C ILE A 156 5.36 20.06 -32.72
N GLU A 157 6.53 19.43 -32.86
CA GLU A 157 7.39 19.59 -34.02
C GLU A 157 7.66 18.22 -34.68
N ARG A 158 8.88 17.77 -34.68
CA ARG A 158 9.32 16.56 -35.43
C ARG A 158 9.28 15.27 -34.64
N ARG A 159 9.13 15.36 -33.30
CA ARG A 159 9.28 14.24 -32.40
C ARG A 159 8.11 14.16 -31.44
N LEU A 160 7.73 12.93 -31.08
CA LEU A 160 6.80 12.67 -30.00
C LEU A 160 7.57 12.60 -28.69
N ASP A 161 7.40 13.62 -27.84
CA ASP A 161 7.96 13.66 -26.48
C ASP A 161 6.99 12.98 -25.51
N TRP A 162 7.36 11.77 -25.09
CA TRP A 162 6.57 11.00 -24.13
C TRP A 162 6.66 11.63 -22.73
N PHE A 163 5.58 11.63 -21.99
CA PHE A 163 5.52 12.25 -20.66
C PHE A 163 6.56 11.68 -19.68
N GLU A 164 7.03 10.45 -19.93
CA GLU A 164 8.11 9.81 -19.17
C GLU A 164 9.49 10.44 -19.40
N GLU A 165 9.68 11.17 -20.49
CA GLU A 165 10.97 11.72 -20.88
C GLU A 165 11.37 12.91 -19.97
N ARG A 166 12.31 12.68 -19.07
CA ARG A 166 12.78 13.70 -18.09
C ARG A 166 13.45 14.92 -18.74
N LEU A 167 14.02 14.74 -19.91
CA LEU A 167 14.65 15.83 -20.64
C LEU A 167 13.62 16.73 -21.32
N ALA A 168 12.44 16.20 -21.65
CA ALA A 168 11.37 16.95 -22.28
C ALA A 168 10.40 17.58 -21.27
N TRP A 169 10.13 16.91 -20.16
CA TRP A 169 9.09 17.31 -19.21
C TRP A 169 9.62 17.46 -17.77
N GLU A 170 9.18 18.54 -17.12
CA GLU A 170 9.24 18.67 -15.67
C GLU A 170 7.91 18.23 -15.07
N ALA A 171 7.95 17.30 -14.09
CA ALA A 171 6.75 16.70 -13.54
C ALA A 171 6.57 17.00 -12.06
N ARG A 172 5.32 17.24 -11.66
CA ARG A 172 4.84 17.35 -10.27
C ARG A 172 3.58 16.52 -10.11
N GLN A 173 3.44 15.86 -8.97
CA GLN A 173 2.31 14.99 -8.72
C GLN A 173 1.73 15.21 -7.33
N SER A 174 0.42 15.18 -7.22
CA SER A 174 -0.32 15.32 -5.96
C SER A 174 -1.69 14.66 -6.07
N TYR A 175 -2.23 14.23 -4.94
CA TYR A 175 -3.65 13.92 -4.88
C TYR A 175 -4.50 15.17 -4.74
N GLU A 176 -5.72 15.14 -5.28
CA GLU A 176 -6.69 16.15 -4.93
C GLU A 176 -7.10 16.01 -3.45
N PRO A 177 -7.23 17.14 -2.72
CA PRO A 177 -7.53 17.10 -1.29
C PRO A 177 -8.77 16.26 -0.97
N GLY A 178 -8.66 15.41 0.05
CA GLY A 178 -9.76 14.54 0.50
C GLY A 178 -10.13 13.40 -0.47
N THR A 179 -9.29 13.08 -1.45
CA THR A 179 -9.60 12.08 -2.48
C THR A 179 -8.43 11.16 -2.80
N ASN A 180 -8.69 10.12 -3.61
CA ASN A 180 -7.69 9.32 -4.32
C ASN A 180 -7.64 9.65 -5.83
N LEU A 181 -8.06 10.85 -6.22
CA LEU A 181 -7.86 11.36 -7.57
C LEU A 181 -6.43 11.90 -7.68
N LEU A 182 -5.65 11.35 -8.60
CA LEU A 182 -4.23 11.68 -8.74
C LEU A 182 -4.01 12.67 -9.87
N ARG A 183 -3.41 13.80 -9.55
CA ARG A 183 -3.07 14.84 -10.50
C ARG A 183 -1.58 14.82 -10.78
N THR A 184 -1.21 14.69 -12.06
CA THR A 184 0.15 14.89 -12.57
C THR A 184 0.19 16.15 -13.42
N GLU A 185 1.07 17.07 -13.09
CA GLU A 185 1.33 18.28 -13.85
C GLU A 185 2.70 18.17 -14.52
N LEU A 186 2.73 18.47 -15.83
CA LEU A 186 3.91 18.36 -16.67
C LEU A 186 4.13 19.72 -17.36
N ASP A 187 5.29 20.30 -17.22
CA ASP A 187 5.70 21.50 -17.94
C ASP A 187 6.75 21.12 -19.00
N TRP A 188 6.45 21.45 -20.27
CA TRP A 188 7.35 21.14 -21.38
C TRP A 188 8.57 22.07 -21.36
N ARG A 189 9.76 21.50 -21.38
CA ARG A 189 11.02 22.26 -21.23
C ARG A 189 11.41 23.05 -22.49
N HIS A 190 10.78 22.74 -23.63
CA HIS A 190 11.13 23.29 -24.93
C HIS A 190 10.16 24.39 -25.40
N GLY A 191 9.11 24.68 -24.62
CA GLY A 191 8.15 25.72 -24.97
C GLY A 191 7.03 25.93 -23.95
N PRO A 192 6.08 26.82 -24.23
CA PRO A 192 5.07 27.25 -23.26
C PRO A 192 3.89 26.28 -23.16
N ILE A 193 4.15 24.99 -23.22
CA ILE A 193 3.10 23.96 -23.13
C ILE A 193 3.12 23.34 -21.74
N SER A 194 1.95 23.19 -21.15
CA SER A 194 1.77 22.39 -19.96
C SER A 194 0.67 21.36 -20.15
N VAL A 195 0.83 20.22 -19.48
CA VAL A 195 -0.12 19.11 -19.50
C VAL A 195 -0.52 18.79 -18.07
N ARG A 196 -1.82 18.63 -17.84
CA ARG A 196 -2.37 18.08 -16.60
C ARG A 196 -3.01 16.74 -16.91
N VAL A 197 -2.57 15.70 -16.24
CA VAL A 197 -3.22 14.39 -16.27
C VAL A 197 -3.93 14.18 -14.93
N LEU A 198 -5.23 13.89 -14.97
CA LEU A 198 -6.02 13.49 -13.82
C LEU A 198 -6.38 12.01 -13.98
N ASP A 199 -5.89 11.20 -13.05
CA ASP A 199 -6.10 9.77 -12.97
C ASP A 199 -7.14 9.43 -11.92
N PHE A 200 -8.23 8.75 -12.29
CA PHE A 200 -9.25 8.29 -11.36
C PHE A 200 -10.03 7.08 -11.87
N LEU A 201 -10.73 6.39 -10.98
CA LEU A 201 -11.61 5.30 -11.33
C LEU A 201 -13.06 5.65 -11.01
N ALA A 202 -13.97 5.21 -11.88
CA ALA A 202 -15.40 5.42 -11.68
C ALA A 202 -15.91 4.71 -10.42
N MET A 203 -16.67 5.41 -9.59
CA MET A 203 -17.18 4.94 -8.30
C MET A 203 -18.71 5.13 -8.13
N GLY A 204 -19.31 5.95 -8.97
CA GLY A 204 -20.70 6.37 -8.82
C GLY A 204 -21.74 5.43 -9.42
N PRO A 205 -23.02 5.69 -9.14
CA PRO A 205 -24.14 4.89 -9.67
C PRO A 205 -24.44 5.16 -11.14
N SER A 206 -23.96 6.29 -11.70
CA SER A 206 -24.25 6.68 -13.08
C SER A 206 -23.59 5.80 -14.12
N PHE A 207 -22.57 5.04 -13.74
CA PHE A 207 -21.95 4.13 -14.66
C PHE A 207 -22.82 2.89 -14.88
N PRO A 208 -23.03 2.46 -16.15
CA PRO A 208 -23.87 1.31 -16.43
C PRO A 208 -23.44 0.07 -15.65
N LYS A 209 -24.30 -0.40 -14.76
CA LYS A 209 -24.14 -1.69 -14.10
C LYS A 209 -24.61 -2.73 -15.10
N THR A 210 -23.78 -3.72 -15.37
CA THR A 210 -24.24 -4.88 -16.12
C THR A 210 -25.17 -5.68 -15.24
N ASP A 211 -26.44 -5.73 -15.60
CA ASP A 211 -27.45 -6.49 -14.88
C ASP A 211 -27.14 -7.98 -14.94
N GLY A 212 -27.11 -8.59 -13.80
CA GLY A 212 -27.26 -10.02 -13.64
C GLY A 212 -26.04 -10.88 -13.85
N GLY A 213 -25.12 -10.82 -12.95
CA GLY A 213 -24.57 -12.07 -12.63
C GLY A 213 -23.06 -12.20 -12.66
N SER A 214 -22.42 -12.63 -13.67
CA SER A 214 -21.05 -13.13 -13.60
C SER A 214 -19.96 -12.16 -14.10
N VAL A 215 -20.33 -11.00 -14.63
CA VAL A 215 -19.37 -10.05 -15.22
C VAL A 215 -19.03 -8.93 -14.23
N SER A 216 -17.77 -8.85 -13.86
CA SER A 216 -17.24 -7.69 -13.14
C SER A 216 -16.66 -6.70 -14.14
N THR A 217 -16.98 -5.41 -13.98
CA THR A 217 -16.45 -4.33 -14.81
C THR A 217 -15.71 -3.31 -13.95
N GLY A 218 -14.64 -2.75 -14.48
CA GLY A 218 -13.88 -1.67 -13.86
C GLY A 218 -13.52 -0.62 -14.91
N GLN A 219 -13.62 0.67 -14.55
CA GLN A 219 -13.34 1.76 -15.46
C GLN A 219 -12.32 2.70 -14.84
N TYR A 220 -11.22 2.86 -15.54
CA TYR A 220 -10.16 3.77 -15.24
C TYR A 220 -10.14 4.89 -16.28
N VAL A 221 -10.16 6.13 -15.83
CA VAL A 221 -10.16 7.32 -16.68
C VAL A 221 -8.88 8.11 -16.47
N LYS A 222 -8.25 8.50 -17.58
CA LYS A 222 -7.17 9.50 -17.61
C LYS A 222 -7.69 10.72 -18.38
N ARG A 223 -7.79 11.87 -17.71
CA ARG A 223 -8.13 13.15 -18.35
C ARG A 223 -6.86 13.92 -18.59
N VAL A 224 -6.55 14.20 -19.83
CA VAL A 224 -5.36 14.94 -20.24
C VAL A 224 -5.78 16.32 -20.72
N ARG A 225 -5.45 17.35 -19.95
CA ARG A 225 -5.64 18.75 -20.36
C ARG A 225 -4.30 19.32 -20.82
N ILE A 226 -4.23 19.71 -22.07
CA ILE A 226 -3.06 20.33 -22.69
C ILE A 226 -3.32 21.82 -22.83
N THR A 227 -2.48 22.65 -22.22
CA THR A 227 -2.59 24.10 -22.23
C THR A 227 -1.41 24.72 -22.97
N ASN A 228 -1.70 25.54 -23.96
CA ASN A 228 -0.73 26.36 -24.65
C ASN A 228 -0.72 27.76 -24.01
N ARG A 229 0.33 28.09 -23.27
CA ARG A 229 0.50 29.39 -22.61
C ARG A 229 1.13 30.44 -23.53
N GLY A 230 1.52 30.08 -24.74
CA GLY A 230 2.07 30.98 -25.75
C GLY A 230 0.96 31.59 -26.60
N ASP A 231 1.34 32.55 -27.45
CA ASP A 231 0.39 33.33 -28.28
C ASP A 231 0.09 32.66 -29.64
N LEU A 232 0.94 31.69 -30.05
CA LEU A 232 0.81 31.06 -31.35
C LEU A 232 -0.02 29.78 -31.24
N THR A 233 -0.86 29.51 -32.23
CA THR A 233 -1.55 28.24 -32.39
C THR A 233 -0.56 27.17 -32.88
N HIS A 234 -0.54 26.03 -32.22
CA HIS A 234 0.27 24.86 -32.63
C HIS A 234 -0.63 23.71 -33.09
N ARG A 235 -0.22 23.06 -34.14
CA ARG A 235 -0.77 21.74 -34.49
C ARG A 235 0.09 20.68 -33.81
N ALA A 236 -0.52 19.88 -32.97
CA ALA A 236 0.18 18.87 -32.17
C ALA A 236 -0.39 17.48 -32.41
N LEU A 237 0.46 16.45 -32.40
CA LEU A 237 0.01 15.05 -32.39
C LEU A 237 0.04 14.55 -30.96
N PHE A 238 -1.12 14.20 -30.41
CA PHE A 238 -1.22 13.45 -29.17
C PHE A 238 -1.06 11.96 -29.44
N GLY A 239 -0.19 11.31 -28.67
CA GLY A 239 0.01 9.88 -28.69
C GLY A 239 -0.34 9.26 -27.33
N PHE A 240 -1.04 8.13 -27.36
CA PHE A 240 -1.27 7.31 -26.17
C PHE A 240 -0.76 5.90 -26.45
N TYR A 241 0.34 5.54 -25.78
CA TYR A 241 0.99 4.24 -25.93
C TYR A 241 0.38 3.23 -24.97
N VAL A 242 0.11 2.05 -25.48
CA VAL A 242 -0.42 0.90 -24.73
C VAL A 242 0.52 -0.28 -24.91
N HIS A 243 1.08 -0.75 -23.80
CA HIS A 243 1.78 -2.04 -23.74
C HIS A 243 1.00 -2.95 -22.78
N ALA A 244 0.25 -3.87 -23.33
CA ALA A 244 -0.60 -4.77 -22.57
C ALA A 244 0.12 -6.10 -22.31
N GLU A 245 0.23 -6.46 -21.05
CA GLU A 245 0.66 -7.78 -20.58
C GLU A 245 -0.49 -8.40 -19.78
N VAL A 246 -1.66 -8.54 -20.42
CA VAL A 246 -2.85 -9.08 -19.74
C VAL A 246 -2.51 -10.38 -19.04
N ASN A 247 -2.84 -10.48 -17.77
CA ASN A 247 -2.46 -11.58 -16.88
C ASN A 247 -0.94 -11.79 -16.78
N GLY A 248 -0.18 -10.69 -16.71
CA GLY A 248 1.29 -10.72 -16.58
C GLY A 248 2.03 -11.20 -17.83
N GLY A 249 1.39 -11.18 -19.00
CA GLY A 249 1.99 -11.62 -20.26
C GLY A 249 2.12 -13.15 -20.42
N ILE A 250 1.57 -13.90 -19.44
CA ILE A 250 1.63 -15.36 -19.45
C ILE A 250 0.49 -15.91 -20.30
N GLY A 251 0.80 -16.78 -21.23
CA GLY A 251 -0.16 -17.35 -22.18
C GLY A 251 0.01 -16.75 -23.57
N ASP A 252 -1.08 -16.28 -24.17
CA ASP A 252 -1.14 -15.67 -25.49
C ASP A 252 -1.81 -14.28 -25.39
N PRO A 253 -1.11 -13.28 -24.83
CA PRO A 253 -1.62 -11.92 -24.79
C PRO A 253 -1.61 -11.31 -26.18
N GLY A 254 -2.57 -10.44 -26.45
CA GLY A 254 -2.66 -9.81 -27.76
C GLY A 254 -3.45 -8.52 -27.73
N LEU A 255 -3.29 -7.76 -28.80
CA LEU A 255 -4.03 -6.54 -29.09
C LEU A 255 -4.81 -6.68 -30.39
N SER A 256 -5.98 -6.08 -30.46
CA SER A 256 -6.78 -5.97 -31.67
C SER A 256 -7.46 -4.61 -31.70
N TRP A 257 -7.38 -3.94 -32.85
CA TRP A 257 -8.12 -2.71 -33.10
C TRP A 257 -9.49 -3.03 -33.68
N ASP A 258 -10.54 -2.49 -33.12
CA ASP A 258 -11.89 -2.54 -33.67
C ASP A 258 -12.21 -1.19 -34.31
N ASP A 259 -12.19 -1.16 -35.65
CA ASP A 259 -12.43 0.06 -36.45
C ASP A 259 -13.87 0.59 -36.27
N GLU A 260 -14.84 -0.30 -36.11
CA GLU A 260 -16.25 0.09 -35.97
C GLU A 260 -16.48 0.85 -34.67
N SER A 261 -15.99 0.31 -33.56
CA SER A 261 -16.14 0.92 -32.26
C SER A 261 -14.95 1.81 -31.86
N ARG A 262 -13.92 1.92 -32.68
CA ARG A 262 -12.68 2.68 -32.44
C ARG A 262 -12.09 2.40 -31.05
N VAL A 263 -11.89 1.13 -30.77
CA VAL A 263 -11.38 0.63 -29.49
C VAL A 263 -10.20 -0.28 -29.71
N LEU A 264 -9.17 -0.09 -28.92
CA LEU A 264 -8.07 -1.05 -28.81
C LEU A 264 -8.44 -2.09 -27.75
N LEU A 265 -8.60 -3.33 -28.17
CA LEU A 265 -8.90 -4.47 -27.32
C LEU A 265 -7.60 -5.14 -26.90
N ALA A 266 -7.41 -5.30 -25.59
CA ALA A 266 -6.31 -6.05 -25.02
C ALA A 266 -6.87 -7.31 -24.32
N PHE A 267 -6.33 -8.47 -24.64
CA PHE A 267 -6.83 -9.76 -24.16
C PHE A 267 -5.68 -10.74 -23.92
N ASN A 268 -6.02 -11.86 -23.30
CA ASN A 268 -5.11 -13.00 -23.19
C ASN A 268 -5.91 -14.29 -23.48
N ARG A 269 -5.53 -15.01 -24.52
CA ARG A 269 -6.15 -16.28 -24.93
C ARG A 269 -5.49 -17.49 -24.31
N GLY A 270 -4.39 -17.30 -23.62
CA GLY A 270 -3.64 -18.36 -22.96
C GLY A 270 -4.25 -18.79 -21.64
N HIS A 271 -3.78 -19.93 -21.17
CA HIS A 271 -4.23 -20.51 -19.91
C HIS A 271 -3.50 -19.87 -18.73
N GLY A 272 -4.24 -19.41 -17.71
CA GLY A 272 -3.65 -19.08 -16.42
C GLY A 272 -2.98 -20.29 -15.79
N HIS A 273 -1.89 -20.08 -15.09
CA HIS A 273 -0.99 -21.16 -14.65
C HIS A 273 -1.44 -21.97 -13.43
N VAL A 274 -2.49 -21.57 -12.76
CA VAL A 274 -2.85 -22.17 -11.48
C VAL A 274 -3.29 -23.61 -11.61
N ASN A 275 -3.92 -23.91 -12.70
CA ASN A 275 -4.28 -25.29 -13.02
C ASN A 275 -4.67 -25.35 -14.49
N ARG A 276 -3.84 -25.94 -15.33
CA ARG A 276 -4.09 -26.07 -16.79
C ARG A 276 -5.47 -26.64 -17.13
N LYS A 277 -6.13 -27.28 -16.17
CA LYS A 277 -7.51 -27.78 -16.33
C LYS A 277 -8.57 -26.74 -15.96
N LEU A 278 -8.25 -25.76 -15.11
CA LEU A 278 -9.21 -24.82 -14.53
C LEU A 278 -9.23 -23.44 -15.20
N ALA A 279 -8.15 -23.04 -15.83
CA ALA A 279 -7.99 -21.71 -16.40
C ALA A 279 -8.44 -21.59 -17.88
N ARG A 280 -9.03 -22.63 -18.45
CA ARG A 280 -9.39 -22.66 -19.88
C ARG A 280 -10.44 -21.63 -20.26
N ASP A 281 -11.25 -21.16 -19.31
CA ASP A 281 -12.45 -20.37 -19.60
C ASP A 281 -12.50 -19.02 -18.87
N ALA A 282 -11.48 -18.68 -18.07
CA ALA A 282 -11.40 -17.39 -17.40
C ALA A 282 -10.78 -16.35 -18.33
N THR A 283 -11.54 -15.33 -18.70
CA THR A 283 -11.07 -14.24 -19.56
C THR A 283 -11.12 -12.92 -18.83
N VAL A 284 -9.99 -12.22 -18.86
CA VAL A 284 -9.92 -10.79 -18.57
C VAL A 284 -9.59 -10.07 -19.86
N GLU A 285 -10.35 -9.05 -20.14
CA GLU A 285 -10.21 -8.25 -21.35
C GLU A 285 -10.30 -6.77 -21.00
N PHE A 286 -9.60 -5.95 -21.78
CA PHE A 286 -9.65 -4.50 -21.65
C PHE A 286 -9.96 -3.85 -22.98
N GLY A 287 -10.74 -2.77 -22.92
CA GLY A 287 -10.89 -1.84 -24.02
C GLY A 287 -10.22 -0.51 -23.67
N VAL A 288 -9.38 -0.01 -24.55
CA VAL A 288 -8.76 1.31 -24.43
C VAL A 288 -9.29 2.20 -25.53
N ALA A 289 -9.90 3.33 -25.19
CA ALA A 289 -10.50 4.25 -26.14
C ALA A 289 -10.21 5.70 -25.75
N LEU A 290 -10.05 6.56 -26.77
CA LEU A 290 -10.12 8.01 -26.60
C LEU A 290 -11.55 8.49 -26.80
N ASP A 291 -11.86 9.68 -26.29
CA ASP A 291 -13.13 10.38 -26.54
C ASP A 291 -13.34 10.67 -28.06
N GLU A 292 -14.53 11.13 -28.43
CA GLU A 292 -14.90 11.36 -29.85
C GLU A 292 -14.54 12.76 -30.39
N ARG A 293 -13.79 13.56 -29.64
CA ARG A 293 -13.42 14.95 -30.02
C ARG A 293 -12.37 15.00 -31.14
N GLY A 294 -12.36 14.05 -32.05
CA GLY A 294 -11.50 14.01 -33.23
C GLY A 294 -11.23 12.61 -33.72
N GLU A 295 -10.63 12.51 -34.90
CA GLU A 295 -10.26 11.24 -35.51
C GLU A 295 -9.13 10.60 -34.71
N VAL A 296 -9.28 9.29 -34.42
CA VAL A 296 -8.27 8.47 -33.74
C VAL A 296 -7.75 7.43 -34.73
N ARG A 297 -6.44 7.38 -34.86
CA ARG A 297 -5.75 6.35 -35.60
C ARG A 297 -5.05 5.41 -34.61
N CYS A 298 -5.16 4.12 -34.84
CA CYS A 298 -4.44 3.10 -34.09
C CYS A 298 -3.28 2.54 -34.92
N GLU A 299 -2.10 2.52 -34.35
CA GLU A 299 -0.93 1.84 -34.87
C GLU A 299 -0.52 0.70 -33.98
N VAL A 300 -0.71 -0.53 -34.42
CA VAL A 300 -0.20 -1.73 -33.75
C VAL A 300 1.27 -1.88 -34.13
N VAL A 301 2.14 -1.74 -33.14
CA VAL A 301 3.61 -1.73 -33.34
C VAL A 301 4.28 -3.04 -32.92
N GLY A 302 3.56 -3.88 -32.20
CA GLY A 302 4.00 -5.20 -31.73
C GLY A 302 2.82 -6.06 -31.31
N PRO A 303 3.04 -7.33 -30.95
CA PRO A 303 1.95 -8.23 -30.55
C PRO A 303 1.16 -7.71 -29.34
N ASN A 304 1.83 -6.98 -28.45
CA ASN A 304 1.26 -6.46 -27.21
C ASN A 304 1.36 -4.94 -27.11
N GLU A 305 1.73 -4.25 -28.17
CA GLU A 305 2.06 -2.84 -28.20
C GLU A 305 1.29 -2.10 -29.31
N ALA A 306 0.66 -1.00 -28.94
CA ALA A 306 -0.03 -0.13 -29.88
C ALA A 306 0.04 1.34 -29.45
N MET A 307 -0.19 2.23 -30.38
CA MET A 307 -0.37 3.66 -30.18
C MET A 307 -1.73 4.11 -30.69
N LEU A 308 -2.44 4.88 -29.87
CA LEU A 308 -3.61 5.65 -30.29
C LEU A 308 -3.14 7.08 -30.57
N LEU A 309 -3.37 7.57 -31.75
CA LEU A 309 -2.87 8.85 -32.24
C LEU A 309 -4.02 9.78 -32.62
N ARG A 310 -3.91 11.06 -32.24
CA ARG A 310 -4.90 12.12 -32.56
C ARG A 310 -4.21 13.43 -32.82
N TRP A 311 -4.54 14.09 -33.94
CA TRP A 311 -4.13 15.46 -34.20
C TRP A 311 -4.98 16.44 -33.40
N LEU A 312 -4.33 17.44 -32.82
CA LEU A 312 -4.92 18.50 -32.02
C LEU A 312 -4.52 19.87 -32.56
N GLU A 313 -5.43 20.82 -32.49
CA GLU A 313 -5.10 22.23 -32.60
C GLU A 313 -5.02 22.85 -31.22
N LEU A 314 -3.87 23.38 -30.85
CA LEU A 314 -3.61 24.03 -29.56
C LEU A 314 -3.60 25.56 -29.77
N PRO A 315 -4.74 26.24 -29.58
CA PRO A 315 -4.79 27.70 -29.77
C PRO A 315 -3.90 28.41 -28.77
N GLY A 316 -3.32 29.52 -29.18
CA GLY A 316 -2.56 30.39 -28.30
C GLY A 316 -3.40 30.84 -27.11
N GLY A 317 -2.87 30.76 -25.90
CA GLY A 317 -3.60 31.02 -24.66
C GLY A 317 -4.73 30.02 -24.32
N GLY A 318 -4.91 28.94 -25.10
CA GLY A 318 -6.02 28.00 -24.98
C GLY A 318 -5.65 26.64 -24.39
N SER A 319 -6.66 25.81 -24.17
CA SER A 319 -6.50 24.44 -23.71
C SER A 319 -7.36 23.47 -24.51
N VAL A 320 -6.87 22.24 -24.64
CA VAL A 320 -7.58 21.12 -25.28
C VAL A 320 -7.57 19.93 -24.31
N ASP A 321 -8.72 19.28 -24.18
CA ASP A 321 -8.86 18.08 -23.37
C ASP A 321 -8.88 16.81 -24.24
N VAL A 322 -8.21 15.75 -23.76
CA VAL A 322 -8.28 14.40 -24.30
C VAL A 322 -8.62 13.46 -23.15
N ASP A 323 -9.78 12.83 -23.21
CA ASP A 323 -10.18 11.84 -22.22
C ASP A 323 -9.90 10.42 -22.75
N ILE A 324 -9.36 9.57 -21.89
CA ILE A 324 -9.00 8.19 -22.20
C ILE A 324 -9.71 7.28 -21.22
N LEU A 325 -10.42 6.27 -21.73
CA LEU A 325 -11.05 5.23 -20.96
C LEU A 325 -10.26 3.93 -21.09
N ILE A 326 -9.94 3.31 -19.97
CA ILE A 326 -9.45 1.94 -19.86
C ILE A 326 -10.53 1.14 -19.14
N SER A 327 -11.29 0.33 -19.86
CA SER A 327 -12.41 -0.43 -19.34
C SER A 327 -12.05 -1.90 -19.25
N GLY A 328 -12.03 -2.47 -18.05
CA GLY A 328 -11.78 -3.87 -17.78
C GLY A 328 -13.07 -4.68 -17.66
N GLY A 329 -13.09 -5.90 -18.18
CA GLY A 329 -14.15 -6.87 -18.01
C GLY A 329 -13.60 -8.24 -17.64
N TYR A 330 -14.28 -8.91 -16.71
CA TYR A 330 -13.96 -10.25 -16.26
C TYR A 330 -15.20 -11.14 -16.32
N THR A 331 -15.14 -12.22 -17.08
CA THR A 331 -16.26 -13.12 -17.33
C THR A 331 -16.27 -14.35 -16.42
N GLY A 332 -15.19 -14.60 -15.71
CA GLY A 332 -15.06 -15.78 -14.85
C GLY A 332 -14.97 -17.10 -15.64
N TRP A 333 -15.11 -18.20 -14.92
CA TRP A 333 -14.96 -19.56 -15.44
C TRP A 333 -15.98 -20.00 -16.49
N ARG A 334 -17.17 -19.45 -16.43
CA ARG A 334 -18.31 -19.83 -17.24
C ARG A 334 -18.72 -18.73 -18.22
N GLY A 335 -17.79 -17.81 -18.48
CA GLY A 335 -18.05 -16.69 -19.36
C GLY A 335 -18.40 -17.13 -20.75
N ASP A 336 -19.57 -16.72 -21.21
CA ASP A 336 -19.95 -16.85 -22.58
C ASP A 336 -19.03 -15.92 -23.41
N ARG A 337 -18.36 -16.43 -24.42
CA ARG A 337 -17.42 -15.68 -25.28
C ARG A 337 -18.06 -14.46 -25.98
N GLY A 338 -19.39 -14.33 -25.92
CA GLY A 338 -20.15 -13.20 -26.42
C GLY A 338 -20.21 -11.96 -25.50
N THR A 339 -19.69 -12.05 -24.27
CA THR A 339 -19.91 -11.00 -23.26
C THR A 339 -19.06 -9.74 -23.46
N PHE A 340 -17.95 -9.82 -24.19
CA PHE A 340 -17.09 -8.65 -24.49
C PHE A 340 -17.89 -7.51 -25.11
N ALA A 341 -18.75 -7.80 -26.08
CA ALA A 341 -19.63 -6.82 -26.72
C ALA A 341 -20.70 -6.26 -25.77
N HIS A 342 -21.10 -7.00 -24.74
CA HIS A 342 -22.18 -6.60 -23.84
C HIS A 342 -21.77 -5.57 -22.81
N TRP A 343 -20.56 -5.67 -22.26
CA TRP A 343 -20.14 -4.74 -21.20
C TRP A 343 -19.31 -3.56 -21.74
N LEU A 344 -18.47 -3.75 -22.76
CA LEU A 344 -17.64 -2.68 -23.29
C LEU A 344 -18.44 -1.66 -24.09
N ARG A 345 -19.40 -2.09 -24.91
CA ARG A 345 -20.22 -1.17 -25.70
C ARG A 345 -21.04 -0.19 -24.86
N PRO A 346 -21.74 -0.61 -23.78
CA PRO A 346 -22.42 0.33 -22.89
C PRO A 346 -21.45 1.31 -22.22
N ALA A 347 -20.28 0.83 -21.75
CA ALA A 347 -19.26 1.66 -21.14
C ALA A 347 -18.73 2.74 -22.11
N LEU A 348 -18.45 2.35 -23.35
CA LEU A 348 -18.00 3.26 -24.40
C LEU A 348 -19.07 4.26 -24.81
N ALA A 349 -20.31 3.81 -25.02
CA ALA A 349 -21.41 4.70 -25.37
C ALA A 349 -21.61 5.76 -24.28
N TRP A 350 -21.55 5.34 -23.04
CA TRP A 350 -21.66 6.24 -21.91
C TRP A 350 -20.48 7.22 -21.82
N PHE A 351 -19.25 6.75 -21.95
CA PHE A 351 -18.05 7.59 -21.99
C PHE A 351 -18.08 8.62 -23.11
N ARG A 352 -18.52 8.20 -24.30
CA ARG A 352 -18.61 9.05 -25.49
C ARG A 352 -19.78 10.03 -25.44
N SER A 353 -20.73 9.82 -24.58
CA SER A 353 -21.81 10.81 -24.36
C SER A 353 -21.33 12.12 -23.68
N GLY A 354 -20.03 12.25 -23.39
CA GLY A 354 -19.42 13.44 -22.82
C GLY A 354 -19.61 13.59 -21.30
N ARG A 355 -20.02 12.52 -20.61
CA ARG A 355 -20.33 12.54 -19.16
C ARG A 355 -19.13 12.29 -18.24
N VAL A 356 -17.91 12.54 -18.73
CA VAL A 356 -16.68 12.32 -17.92
C VAL A 356 -16.65 13.22 -16.69
N ASP A 357 -17.19 14.43 -16.79
CA ASP A 357 -17.31 15.36 -15.65
C ASP A 357 -18.18 14.79 -14.53
N GLU A 358 -19.23 14.03 -14.88
CA GLU A 358 -20.08 13.38 -13.88
C GLU A 358 -19.32 12.25 -13.18
N LEU A 359 -18.56 11.42 -13.91
CA LEU A 359 -17.71 10.38 -13.32
C LEU A 359 -16.67 10.95 -12.35
N GLU A 360 -16.05 12.04 -12.74
CA GLU A 360 -15.08 12.73 -11.90
C GLU A 360 -15.74 13.25 -10.61
N ALA A 361 -16.89 13.93 -10.77
CA ALA A 361 -17.65 14.45 -9.63
C ALA A 361 -18.11 13.34 -8.67
N GLU A 362 -18.62 12.22 -9.20
CA GLU A 362 -19.04 11.05 -8.42
C GLU A 362 -17.87 10.38 -7.70
N ALA A 363 -16.74 10.20 -8.37
CA ALA A 363 -15.55 9.64 -7.77
C ALA A 363 -15.01 10.53 -6.63
N ARG A 364 -15.03 11.85 -6.84
CA ARG A 364 -14.67 12.84 -5.82
C ARG A 364 -15.61 12.77 -4.61
N ALA A 365 -16.93 12.79 -4.86
CA ALA A 365 -17.94 12.72 -3.81
C ALA A 365 -17.84 11.43 -3.00
N ALA A 366 -17.59 10.30 -3.66
CA ALA A 366 -17.43 9.00 -3.00
C ALA A 366 -16.23 8.96 -2.05
N TRP A 367 -15.08 9.54 -2.43
CA TRP A 367 -13.92 9.61 -1.55
C TRP A 367 -14.09 10.60 -0.42
N ILE A 368 -14.73 11.76 -0.66
CA ILE A 368 -15.09 12.72 0.40
C ILE A 368 -16.03 12.06 1.41
N GLY A 369 -17.07 11.34 0.93
CA GLY A 369 -17.97 10.56 1.79
C GLY A 369 -17.26 9.43 2.57
N TYR A 370 -16.23 8.85 1.98
CA TYR A 370 -15.39 7.86 2.67
C TYR A 370 -14.67 8.46 3.88
N LEU A 371 -14.37 9.75 3.88
CA LEU A 371 -13.73 10.45 5.00
C LEU A 371 -14.71 10.95 6.08
N GLU A 372 -16.02 10.90 5.86
CA GLU A 372 -17.00 11.43 6.83
C GLU A 372 -16.86 10.86 8.25
N PRO A 373 -16.66 9.53 8.46
CA PRO A 373 -16.52 8.97 9.80
C PRO A 373 -15.14 9.20 10.43
N VAL A 374 -14.15 9.67 9.65
CA VAL A 374 -12.77 9.79 10.10
C VAL A 374 -12.64 10.89 11.15
N PRO A 375 -11.89 10.63 12.25
CA PRO A 375 -11.66 11.63 13.28
C PRO A 375 -11.03 12.91 12.70
N LYS A 376 -11.60 14.07 13.09
CA LYS A 376 -11.10 15.38 12.66
C LYS A 376 -10.14 15.94 13.69
N VAL A 377 -8.90 16.11 13.30
CA VAL A 377 -7.85 16.66 14.15
C VAL A 377 -8.09 18.15 14.40
N GLN A 378 -8.10 18.53 15.69
CA GLN A 378 -8.41 19.87 16.21
C GLN A 378 -7.14 20.56 16.73
N GLU A 379 -6.21 20.91 15.86
CA GLU A 379 -4.94 21.55 16.20
C GLU A 379 -4.87 22.99 15.67
N ALA A 380 -4.04 23.85 16.29
CA ALA A 380 -3.82 25.22 15.80
C ALA A 380 -3.07 25.27 14.47
N LYS A 381 -2.18 24.30 14.25
CA LYS A 381 -1.56 23.98 12.97
C LYS A 381 -1.76 22.49 12.74
N PRO A 382 -2.59 22.06 11.77
CA PRO A 382 -2.98 20.67 11.61
C PRO A 382 -1.85 19.84 11.02
N ALA A 383 -0.81 19.51 11.81
CA ALA A 383 0.31 18.70 11.39
C ALA A 383 -0.07 17.23 11.19
N TYR A 384 -1.12 16.74 11.84
CA TYR A 384 -1.56 15.35 11.77
C TYR A 384 -2.85 15.11 10.99
N ALA A 385 -3.60 16.17 10.63
CA ALA A 385 -4.87 16.05 9.92
C ALA A 385 -4.67 15.42 8.53
N GLU A 386 -3.83 16.02 7.68
CA GLU A 386 -3.53 15.49 6.34
C GLU A 386 -2.90 14.09 6.40
N PRO A 387 -1.89 13.80 7.24
CA PRO A 387 -1.35 12.45 7.38
C PRO A 387 -2.39 11.39 7.77
N LEU A 388 -3.33 11.72 8.66
CA LEU A 388 -4.41 10.83 9.05
C LEU A 388 -5.36 10.57 7.88
N GLU A 389 -5.89 11.62 7.25
CA GLU A 389 -6.80 11.51 6.12
C GLU A 389 -6.17 10.77 4.95
N ARG A 390 -4.92 11.12 4.58
CA ARG A 390 -4.20 10.45 3.49
C ARG A 390 -3.96 8.96 3.78
N SER A 391 -3.64 8.61 5.03
CA SER A 391 -3.44 7.21 5.42
C SER A 391 -4.74 6.42 5.36
N VAL A 392 -5.88 7.00 5.76
CA VAL A 392 -7.19 6.36 5.66
C VAL A 392 -7.61 6.17 4.21
N LEU A 393 -7.42 7.18 3.36
CA LEU A 393 -7.70 7.09 1.93
C LEU A 393 -6.83 6.03 1.23
N ALA A 394 -5.54 6.01 1.53
CA ALA A 394 -4.62 5.03 0.97
C ALA A 394 -4.98 3.61 1.45
N ALA A 395 -5.24 3.42 2.76
CA ALA A 395 -5.70 2.13 3.29
C ALA A 395 -7.00 1.66 2.63
N GLY A 396 -7.90 2.58 2.30
CA GLY A 396 -9.14 2.30 1.58
C GLY A 396 -8.94 1.67 0.19
N LEU A 397 -7.84 2.03 -0.52
CA LEU A 397 -7.49 1.44 -1.82
C LEU A 397 -7.09 -0.04 -1.72
N HIS A 398 -6.63 -0.47 -0.55
CA HIS A 398 -6.24 -1.86 -0.31
C HIS A 398 -7.42 -2.79 0.00
N VAL A 399 -8.59 -2.25 0.36
CA VAL A 399 -9.76 -3.03 0.76
C VAL A 399 -10.64 -3.33 -0.45
N ASP A 400 -10.80 -4.61 -0.78
CA ASP A 400 -11.67 -5.03 -1.88
C ASP A 400 -13.16 -4.85 -1.51
N ALA A 401 -13.89 -4.13 -2.35
CA ALA A 401 -15.30 -3.84 -2.09
C ALA A 401 -16.23 -5.05 -2.29
N HIS A 402 -15.81 -6.05 -3.06
CA HIS A 402 -16.60 -7.25 -3.31
C HIS A 402 -16.32 -8.34 -2.27
N TRP A 403 -15.04 -8.63 -2.03
CA TRP A 403 -14.63 -9.72 -1.15
C TRP A 403 -14.46 -9.29 0.31
N GLY A 404 -14.18 -8.04 0.59
CA GLY A 404 -13.88 -7.54 1.94
C GLY A 404 -12.45 -7.84 2.41
N SER A 405 -11.68 -8.59 1.63
CA SER A 405 -10.26 -8.86 1.89
C SER A 405 -9.40 -7.62 1.65
N VAL A 406 -8.19 -7.63 2.18
CA VAL A 406 -7.27 -6.49 2.13
C VAL A 406 -5.95 -6.90 1.49
N ALA A 407 -5.54 -6.21 0.43
CA ALA A 407 -4.22 -6.37 -0.15
C ALA A 407 -3.14 -5.85 0.81
N GLY A 408 -2.11 -6.63 1.08
CA GLY A 408 -1.04 -6.26 2.00
C GLY A 408 -0.22 -5.06 1.52
N GLY A 409 0.02 -4.95 0.23
CA GLY A 409 0.78 -3.86 -0.36
C GLY A 409 0.93 -4.01 -1.87
N TYR A 410 1.60 -3.03 -2.49
CA TYR A 410 1.81 -3.03 -3.95
C TYR A 410 3.30 -2.94 -4.32
N ASP A 411 4.18 -3.12 -3.36
CA ASP A 411 5.61 -3.17 -3.61
C ASP A 411 5.97 -4.45 -4.38
N ARG A 412 6.59 -4.31 -5.53
CA ARG A 412 7.11 -5.41 -6.36
C ARG A 412 6.12 -6.56 -6.67
N GLY A 413 4.82 -6.33 -6.51
CA GLY A 413 3.79 -7.36 -6.75
C GLY A 413 3.72 -8.49 -5.71
N LEU A 414 4.71 -8.62 -4.80
CA LEU A 414 4.78 -9.68 -3.79
C LEU A 414 3.72 -9.55 -2.71
N ASN A 415 3.28 -8.34 -2.41
CA ASN A 415 2.36 -8.03 -1.33
C ASN A 415 0.94 -7.72 -1.80
N ALA A 416 0.64 -7.77 -3.10
CA ALA A 416 -0.71 -7.58 -3.64
C ALA A 416 -1.65 -8.76 -3.35
N TYR A 417 -1.41 -9.45 -2.26
CA TYR A 417 -2.16 -10.58 -1.72
C TYR A 417 -2.75 -10.23 -0.35
N CYS A 418 -3.74 -10.97 0.09
CA CYS A 418 -4.26 -10.87 1.44
C CYS A 418 -3.36 -11.66 2.41
N TRP A 419 -2.77 -10.96 3.36
CA TRP A 419 -2.07 -11.50 4.51
C TRP A 419 -2.96 -11.29 5.73
N PRO A 420 -3.54 -12.33 6.35
CA PRO A 420 -4.51 -12.17 7.44
C PRO A 420 -4.05 -11.21 8.54
N ARG A 421 -2.79 -11.32 9.01
CA ARG A 421 -2.21 -10.40 10.00
C ARG A 421 -2.26 -8.93 9.55
N ASN A 422 -1.74 -8.63 8.35
CA ASN A 422 -1.69 -7.26 7.82
C ASN A 422 -3.11 -6.70 7.66
N SER A 423 -4.02 -7.55 7.17
CA SER A 423 -5.43 -7.20 7.00
C SER A 423 -6.13 -6.90 8.32
N LEU A 424 -5.91 -7.73 9.36
CA LEU A 424 -6.49 -7.54 10.68
C LEU A 424 -5.97 -6.27 11.36
N MET A 425 -4.68 -5.95 11.20
CA MET A 425 -4.11 -4.68 11.66
C MET A 425 -4.73 -3.48 10.95
N ALA A 426 -4.85 -3.57 9.62
CA ALA A 426 -5.43 -2.50 8.80
C ALA A 426 -6.88 -2.20 9.19
N ILE A 427 -7.73 -3.23 9.30
CA ILE A 427 -9.15 -3.01 9.65
C ILE A 427 -9.34 -2.60 11.12
N THR A 428 -8.41 -2.97 12.00
CA THR A 428 -8.43 -2.51 13.40
C THR A 428 -8.16 -1.00 13.47
N ALA A 429 -7.18 -0.50 12.67
CA ALA A 429 -6.90 0.92 12.56
C ALA A 429 -8.05 1.69 11.87
N LEU A 430 -8.58 1.17 10.75
CA LEU A 430 -9.73 1.75 10.06
C LEU A 430 -10.99 1.76 10.95
N GLY A 431 -11.18 0.74 11.78
CA GLY A 431 -12.27 0.69 12.77
C GLY A 431 -12.16 1.79 13.83
N ARG A 432 -10.95 2.22 14.21
CA ARG A 432 -10.73 3.41 15.07
C ARG A 432 -11.16 4.70 14.35
N CYS A 433 -11.14 4.70 13.04
CA CYS A 433 -11.62 5.79 12.19
C CYS A 433 -13.12 5.69 11.83
N GLY A 434 -13.86 4.76 12.43
CA GLY A 434 -15.31 4.61 12.20
C GLY A 434 -15.69 3.66 11.06
N HIS A 435 -14.74 3.09 10.32
CA HIS A 435 -15.01 2.16 9.22
C HIS A 435 -15.30 0.73 9.70
N HIS A 436 -16.34 0.55 10.53
CA HIS A 436 -16.67 -0.75 11.13
C HIS A 436 -17.15 -1.78 10.11
N GLU A 437 -17.85 -1.37 9.07
CA GLU A 437 -18.35 -2.28 8.03
C GLU A 437 -17.20 -2.99 7.28
N LEU A 438 -16.08 -2.31 7.09
CA LEU A 438 -14.90 -2.94 6.46
C LEU A 438 -14.35 -4.08 7.32
N GLY A 439 -14.36 -3.91 8.63
CA GLY A 439 -13.98 -4.96 9.57
C GLY A 439 -14.92 -6.16 9.49
N ARG A 440 -16.25 -5.93 9.53
CA ARG A 440 -17.26 -6.98 9.38
C ARG A 440 -17.00 -7.84 8.14
N ARG A 441 -16.82 -7.21 6.98
CA ARG A 441 -16.61 -7.90 5.70
C ARG A 441 -15.32 -8.72 5.68
N LEU A 442 -14.25 -8.22 6.28
CA LEU A 442 -13.02 -9.02 6.40
C LEU A 442 -13.22 -10.25 7.28
N PHE A 443 -13.93 -10.12 8.40
CA PHE A 443 -14.21 -11.28 9.26
C PHE A 443 -15.07 -12.34 8.56
N GLU A 444 -16.07 -11.91 7.80
CA GLU A 444 -16.89 -12.80 6.97
C GLU A 444 -16.03 -13.51 5.93
N TRP A 445 -15.15 -12.79 5.23
CA TRP A 445 -14.21 -13.37 4.28
C TRP A 445 -13.25 -14.37 4.94
N LEU A 446 -12.68 -14.03 6.11
CA LEU A 446 -11.82 -14.96 6.87
C LEU A 446 -12.57 -16.23 7.28
N SER A 447 -13.84 -16.11 7.65
CA SER A 447 -14.68 -17.28 7.93
C SER A 447 -14.89 -18.14 6.68
N GLU A 448 -15.05 -17.54 5.51
CA GLU A 448 -15.22 -18.27 4.25
C GLU A 448 -13.93 -18.99 3.85
N VAL A 449 -12.78 -18.31 3.83
CA VAL A 449 -11.51 -18.95 3.43
C VAL A 449 -11.05 -20.03 4.40
N ARG A 450 -11.49 -20.02 5.67
CA ARG A 450 -11.25 -21.10 6.62
C ARG A 450 -11.79 -22.44 6.12
N ARG A 451 -12.79 -22.44 5.25
CA ARG A 451 -13.35 -23.69 4.68
C ARG A 451 -12.33 -24.50 3.89
N HIS A 452 -11.28 -23.88 3.38
CA HIS A 452 -10.21 -24.55 2.64
C HIS A 452 -9.32 -25.44 3.54
N ASN A 453 -9.25 -25.15 4.85
CA ASN A 453 -8.41 -25.85 5.80
C ASN A 453 -9.12 -26.20 7.12
N ARG A 454 -10.41 -26.55 7.07
CA ARG A 454 -11.23 -26.90 8.25
C ARG A 454 -10.60 -27.93 9.17
N ALA A 455 -9.87 -28.89 8.61
CA ALA A 455 -9.24 -29.95 9.37
C ALA A 455 -8.17 -29.46 10.35
N PHE A 456 -7.59 -28.28 10.13
CA PHE A 456 -6.44 -27.79 10.88
C PHE A 456 -6.74 -26.58 11.77
N GLY A 457 -7.84 -25.87 11.54
CA GLY A 457 -8.27 -24.76 12.39
C GLY A 457 -7.40 -23.49 12.36
N PHE A 458 -6.53 -23.33 11.36
CA PHE A 458 -5.67 -22.16 11.22
C PHE A 458 -5.82 -21.49 9.85
N TRP A 459 -5.29 -20.28 9.69
CA TRP A 459 -5.19 -19.59 8.41
C TRP A 459 -3.78 -19.72 7.84
N PHE A 460 -3.72 -19.89 6.52
CA PHE A 460 -2.46 -19.82 5.78
C PHE A 460 -1.88 -18.40 5.82
N GLN A 461 -0.59 -18.27 5.51
CA GLN A 461 0.07 -16.97 5.57
C GLN A 461 -0.45 -15.99 4.52
N LYS A 462 -0.79 -16.48 3.32
CA LYS A 462 -1.10 -15.62 2.19
C LYS A 462 -2.20 -16.24 1.31
N TYR A 463 -3.13 -15.38 0.88
CA TYR A 463 -4.22 -15.72 -0.02
C TYR A 463 -4.29 -14.71 -1.16
N THR A 464 -4.83 -15.13 -2.31
CA THR A 464 -5.35 -14.16 -3.29
C THR A 464 -6.51 -13.39 -2.67
N ILE A 465 -6.87 -12.24 -3.26
CA ILE A 465 -7.94 -11.37 -2.74
C ILE A 465 -9.29 -12.09 -2.71
N ASP A 466 -9.54 -12.98 -3.68
CA ASP A 466 -10.74 -13.83 -3.76
C ASP A 466 -10.64 -15.13 -2.94
N GLY A 467 -9.59 -15.30 -2.11
CA GLY A 467 -9.50 -16.33 -1.08
C GLY A 467 -8.83 -17.65 -1.46
N TYR A 468 -8.09 -17.72 -2.57
CA TYR A 468 -7.32 -18.91 -2.90
C TYR A 468 -6.00 -18.93 -2.11
N PRO A 469 -5.65 -20.06 -1.46
CA PRO A 469 -4.38 -20.18 -0.73
C PRO A 469 -3.17 -20.04 -1.66
N GLU A 470 -2.25 -19.18 -1.27
CA GLU A 470 -1.02 -18.95 -2.04
C GLU A 470 0.24 -19.39 -1.30
N TRP A 471 0.24 -19.23 0.01
CA TRP A 471 1.33 -19.67 0.86
C TRP A 471 0.79 -20.42 2.07
N GLU A 472 0.87 -21.74 1.99
CA GLU A 472 0.24 -22.64 2.96
C GLU A 472 1.06 -22.90 4.23
N THR A 473 2.29 -22.39 4.34
CA THR A 473 3.07 -22.52 5.57
C THR A 473 2.37 -21.76 6.71
N PRO A 474 1.99 -22.40 7.81
CA PRO A 474 1.27 -21.74 8.88
C PRO A 474 2.17 -20.79 9.68
N ALA A 475 1.56 -19.70 10.14
CA ALA A 475 2.14 -18.80 11.12
C ALA A 475 1.11 -18.51 12.21
N VAL A 476 1.52 -18.63 13.48
CA VAL A 476 0.58 -18.52 14.61
C VAL A 476 -0.08 -17.15 14.69
N ASP A 477 0.65 -16.10 14.38
CA ASP A 477 0.14 -14.72 14.39
C ASP A 477 -0.95 -14.47 13.34
N GLN A 478 -0.89 -15.13 12.17
CA GLN A 478 -1.96 -15.06 11.17
C GLN A 478 -3.30 -15.61 11.68
N THR A 479 -3.23 -16.55 12.63
CA THR A 479 -4.39 -17.21 13.24
C THR A 479 -4.82 -16.56 14.54
N ALA A 480 -3.88 -16.32 15.45
CA ALA A 480 -4.13 -15.81 16.78
C ALA A 480 -4.70 -14.38 16.80
N MET A 481 -4.36 -13.59 15.81
CA MET A 481 -4.84 -12.19 15.72
C MET A 481 -6.32 -12.08 15.36
N LEU A 482 -6.97 -13.13 14.82
CA LEU A 482 -8.39 -13.06 14.50
C LEU A 482 -9.26 -12.83 15.75
N PRO A 483 -9.22 -13.65 16.82
CA PRO A 483 -10.04 -13.36 18.02
C PRO A 483 -9.64 -12.05 18.70
N TRP A 484 -8.36 -11.66 18.68
CA TRP A 484 -7.92 -10.37 19.18
C TRP A 484 -8.55 -9.19 18.42
N ALA A 485 -8.47 -9.18 17.09
CA ALA A 485 -9.00 -8.11 16.26
C ALA A 485 -10.55 -8.07 16.32
N LEU A 486 -11.21 -9.24 16.36
CA LEU A 486 -12.66 -9.33 16.51
C LEU A 486 -13.13 -8.74 17.84
N TRP A 487 -12.39 -9.01 18.95
CA TRP A 487 -12.67 -8.38 20.23
C TRP A 487 -12.52 -6.86 20.19
N GLN A 488 -11.45 -6.35 19.54
CA GLN A 488 -11.25 -4.91 19.33
C GLN A 488 -12.36 -4.28 18.48
N HIS A 489 -12.80 -4.98 17.46
CA HIS A 489 -13.91 -4.55 16.61
C HIS A 489 -15.22 -4.46 17.41
N TRP A 490 -15.56 -5.51 18.17
CA TRP A 490 -16.78 -5.54 18.97
C TRP A 490 -16.80 -4.44 20.04
N ARG A 491 -15.70 -4.20 20.73
CA ARG A 491 -15.59 -3.12 21.69
C ARG A 491 -15.94 -1.75 21.11
N ARG A 492 -15.64 -1.51 19.85
CA ARG A 492 -15.89 -0.25 19.15
C ARG A 492 -17.23 -0.20 18.44
N SER A 493 -17.64 -1.30 17.83
CA SER A 493 -18.86 -1.38 17.04
C SER A 493 -20.11 -1.82 17.81
N GLY A 494 -19.94 -2.48 18.98
CA GLY A 494 -21.05 -3.11 19.70
C GLY A 494 -21.72 -4.26 18.97
N ASP A 495 -21.13 -4.75 17.86
CA ASP A 495 -21.73 -5.75 16.97
C ASP A 495 -21.69 -7.16 17.58
N GLY A 496 -22.67 -7.45 18.45
CA GLY A 496 -22.81 -8.76 19.08
C GLY A 496 -23.17 -9.88 18.12
N GLY A 497 -23.91 -9.58 17.04
CA GLY A 497 -24.26 -10.57 16.02
C GLY A 497 -23.06 -11.12 15.28
N LEU A 498 -22.05 -10.25 15.02
CA LEU A 498 -20.79 -10.69 14.43
C LEU A 498 -20.00 -11.63 15.36
N LEU A 499 -20.00 -11.40 16.68
CA LEU A 499 -19.35 -12.31 17.62
C LEU A 499 -19.91 -13.73 17.54
N GLU A 500 -21.23 -13.85 17.48
CA GLU A 500 -21.92 -15.14 17.35
C GLU A 500 -21.61 -15.81 16.01
N ALA A 501 -21.69 -15.05 14.92
CA ALA A 501 -21.43 -15.55 13.57
C ALA A 501 -19.97 -16.07 13.43
N MET A 502 -19.03 -15.37 14.07
CA MET A 502 -17.60 -15.70 14.03
C MET A 502 -17.17 -16.75 15.06
N TRP A 503 -18.07 -17.23 15.93
CA TRP A 503 -17.71 -18.18 16.99
C TRP A 503 -16.95 -19.41 16.48
N PRO A 504 -17.37 -20.11 15.39
CA PRO A 504 -16.65 -21.29 14.90
C PRO A 504 -15.21 -20.98 14.44
N ALA A 505 -14.95 -19.76 14.00
CA ALA A 505 -13.63 -19.31 13.60
C ALA A 505 -12.77 -18.96 14.83
N VAL A 506 -13.35 -18.31 15.83
CA VAL A 506 -12.71 -17.99 17.12
C VAL A 506 -12.32 -19.29 17.83
N GLU A 507 -13.23 -20.26 17.92
CA GLU A 507 -13.00 -21.54 18.57
C GLU A 507 -11.85 -22.30 17.92
N ALA A 508 -11.85 -22.41 16.58
CA ALA A 508 -10.79 -23.10 15.85
C ALA A 508 -9.43 -22.41 16.03
N ALA A 509 -9.37 -21.08 15.96
CA ALA A 509 -8.14 -20.34 16.18
C ALA A 509 -7.59 -20.50 17.62
N ALA A 510 -8.47 -20.44 18.60
CA ALA A 510 -8.10 -20.60 20.00
C ALA A 510 -7.61 -22.02 20.31
N ASP A 511 -8.27 -23.06 19.78
CA ASP A 511 -7.85 -24.45 19.96
C ASP A 511 -6.44 -24.71 19.42
N VAL A 512 -6.16 -24.20 18.23
CA VAL A 512 -4.82 -24.32 17.64
C VAL A 512 -3.76 -23.61 18.49
N CYS A 513 -4.05 -22.37 18.94
CA CYS A 513 -3.14 -21.62 19.82
C CYS A 513 -2.97 -22.25 21.21
N ALA A 514 -3.98 -22.96 21.69
CA ALA A 514 -3.94 -23.68 22.97
C ALA A 514 -3.30 -25.07 22.89
N GLY A 515 -2.91 -25.51 21.70
CA GLY A 515 -2.35 -26.86 21.47
C GLY A 515 -3.40 -27.99 21.51
N LEU A 516 -4.68 -27.65 21.40
CA LEU A 516 -5.80 -28.61 21.42
C LEU A 516 -6.13 -29.17 20.03
N GLY A 517 -5.48 -28.71 19.01
CA GLY A 517 -5.58 -29.15 17.64
C GLY A 517 -4.43 -28.58 16.84
N GLY A 518 -4.28 -28.97 15.59
CA GLY A 518 -3.30 -28.33 14.77
C GLY A 518 -2.66 -29.16 13.69
N HIS A 519 -1.77 -28.47 13.02
CA HIS A 519 -0.95 -28.94 11.91
C HIS A 519 0.51 -29.07 12.37
N PRO A 520 1.33 -29.99 11.85
CA PRO A 520 2.74 -30.12 12.22
C PRO A 520 3.55 -28.83 12.10
N GLY A 521 3.16 -27.92 11.17
CA GLY A 521 3.81 -26.62 10.95
C GLY A 521 3.36 -25.50 11.91
N LEU A 522 2.34 -25.72 12.75
CA LEU A 522 1.90 -24.82 13.82
C LEU A 522 1.74 -25.69 15.08
N ARG A 523 2.78 -25.76 15.87
CA ARG A 523 2.93 -26.81 16.86
C ARG A 523 3.19 -26.26 18.24
N TRP A 524 2.46 -26.79 19.22
CA TRP A 524 2.79 -26.67 20.63
C TRP A 524 4.08 -27.44 20.94
N VAL A 525 5.04 -26.74 21.55
CA VAL A 525 6.33 -27.31 21.99
C VAL A 525 6.28 -27.42 23.50
N GLU A 526 6.00 -28.61 24.00
CA GLU A 526 5.73 -28.90 25.42
C GLU A 526 6.87 -28.42 26.32
N GLU A 527 8.11 -28.75 25.94
CA GLU A 527 9.32 -28.43 26.70
C GLU A 527 9.58 -26.93 26.80
N LEU A 528 9.13 -26.15 25.84
CA LEU A 528 9.22 -24.67 25.82
C LEU A 528 7.99 -24.02 26.41
N SER A 529 6.86 -24.72 26.49
CA SER A 529 5.56 -24.14 26.74
C SER A 529 5.24 -22.96 25.76
N LEU A 530 5.60 -23.11 24.50
CA LEU A 530 5.43 -22.14 23.42
C LEU A 530 4.85 -22.79 22.18
N VAL A 531 4.24 -21.97 21.32
CA VAL A 531 3.81 -22.37 20.00
C VAL A 531 4.90 -22.01 18.98
N SER A 532 5.24 -22.96 18.12
CA SER A 532 6.21 -22.77 17.04
C SER A 532 5.51 -22.71 15.68
N SER A 533 6.02 -21.84 14.80
CA SER A 533 5.56 -21.69 13.43
C SER A 533 6.57 -20.91 12.58
N ALA A 534 6.22 -20.60 11.35
CA ALA A 534 6.94 -19.55 10.61
C ALA A 534 6.90 -18.21 11.38
N GLY A 535 7.99 -17.47 11.35
CA GLY A 535 8.10 -16.15 11.97
C GLY A 535 7.39 -15.06 11.17
N ILE A 536 7.25 -13.90 11.78
CA ILE A 536 6.57 -12.74 11.21
C ILE A 536 7.17 -12.27 9.85
N TRP A 537 8.48 -12.48 9.66
CA TRP A 537 9.21 -12.10 8.44
C TRP A 537 9.53 -13.32 7.55
N ASN A 538 8.69 -14.30 7.57
CA ASN A 538 8.43 -15.34 6.57
C ASN A 538 9.36 -16.54 6.46
N ASN A 539 10.68 -16.41 6.50
CA ASN A 539 11.57 -17.51 6.11
C ASN A 539 12.18 -18.27 7.28
N ARG A 540 11.88 -17.86 8.50
CA ARG A 540 12.41 -18.46 9.72
C ARG A 540 11.35 -19.28 10.42
N PHE A 541 11.74 -20.40 10.97
CA PHE A 541 10.86 -21.26 11.75
C PHE A 541 11.32 -21.33 13.21
N GLY A 542 10.38 -21.21 14.14
CA GLY A 542 10.69 -21.21 15.56
C GLY A 542 9.53 -20.80 16.46
N ALA A 543 9.82 -20.67 17.75
CA ALA A 543 8.90 -20.12 18.76
C ALA A 543 9.33 -18.69 19.08
N PHE A 544 8.76 -17.73 18.35
CA PHE A 544 9.13 -16.30 18.45
C PHE A 544 8.32 -15.57 19.50
N LEU A 545 8.90 -14.54 20.08
CA LEU A 545 8.26 -13.68 21.10
C LEU A 545 6.97 -13.04 20.57
N TYR A 546 7.04 -12.39 19.40
CA TYR A 546 5.85 -11.77 18.80
C TYR A 546 4.74 -12.78 18.53
N SER A 547 5.07 -13.93 17.94
CA SER A 547 4.11 -14.99 17.63
C SER A 547 3.43 -15.52 18.89
N ASN A 548 4.17 -15.73 19.97
CA ASN A 548 3.61 -16.21 21.23
C ASN A 548 2.87 -15.13 22.01
N ALA A 549 3.28 -13.85 21.90
CA ALA A 549 2.52 -12.73 22.39
C ALA A 549 1.17 -12.61 21.68
N SER A 550 1.14 -12.76 20.35
CA SER A 550 -0.11 -12.78 19.61
C SER A 550 -1.02 -13.96 20.00
N ALA A 551 -0.44 -15.15 20.25
CA ALA A 551 -1.18 -16.32 20.73
C ALA A 551 -1.85 -16.04 22.09
N VAL A 552 -1.12 -15.46 23.03
CA VAL A 552 -1.68 -15.09 24.36
C VAL A 552 -2.77 -14.03 24.22
N ALA A 553 -2.54 -12.98 23.42
CA ALA A 553 -3.52 -11.92 23.18
C ALA A 553 -4.80 -12.47 22.53
N GLY A 554 -4.64 -13.35 21.54
CA GLY A 554 -5.74 -14.06 20.88
C GLY A 554 -6.52 -14.97 21.82
N LEU A 555 -5.83 -15.79 22.64
CA LEU A 555 -6.47 -16.63 23.62
C LEU A 555 -7.23 -15.83 24.69
N ARG A 556 -6.63 -14.76 25.23
CA ARG A 556 -7.31 -13.87 26.18
C ARG A 556 -8.55 -13.22 25.59
N ALA A 557 -8.50 -12.84 24.31
CA ALA A 557 -9.67 -12.31 23.59
C ALA A 557 -10.73 -13.41 23.37
N ALA A 558 -10.32 -14.61 22.93
CA ALA A 558 -11.22 -15.75 22.78
C ALA A 558 -11.92 -16.15 24.08
N ILE A 559 -11.21 -16.13 25.23
CA ILE A 559 -11.78 -16.35 26.56
C ILE A 559 -12.85 -15.31 26.88
N ARG A 560 -12.62 -14.03 26.60
CA ARG A 560 -13.60 -12.95 26.80
C ARG A 560 -14.83 -13.13 25.90
N ILE A 561 -14.62 -13.47 24.62
CA ILE A 561 -15.69 -13.77 23.68
C ILE A 561 -16.51 -14.97 24.14
N ALA A 562 -15.85 -16.07 24.55
CA ALA A 562 -16.50 -17.27 25.06
C ALA A 562 -17.39 -16.98 26.29
N ARG A 563 -16.88 -16.20 27.25
CA ARG A 563 -17.66 -15.78 28.42
C ARG A 563 -18.84 -14.91 28.01
N ARG A 564 -18.66 -14.00 27.06
CA ARG A 564 -19.74 -13.14 26.55
C ARG A 564 -20.84 -13.93 25.85
N LEU A 565 -20.49 -15.04 25.21
CA LEU A 565 -21.40 -15.97 24.53
C LEU A 565 -21.89 -17.13 25.41
N ASN A 566 -21.65 -17.07 26.73
CA ASN A 566 -22.03 -18.11 27.71
C ASN A 566 -21.42 -19.51 27.43
N ARG A 567 -20.16 -19.55 26.92
CA ARG A 567 -19.40 -20.78 26.63
C ARG A 567 -18.25 -20.96 27.58
N SER A 568 -18.58 -21.09 28.88
CA SER A 568 -17.60 -21.08 29.98
C SER A 568 -16.64 -22.25 29.94
N ASP A 569 -17.08 -23.41 29.49
CA ASP A 569 -16.27 -24.60 29.29
C ASP A 569 -15.08 -24.38 28.34
N ARG A 570 -15.33 -23.67 27.25
CA ARG A 570 -14.26 -23.30 26.28
C ARG A 570 -13.33 -22.23 26.87
N ALA A 571 -13.87 -21.24 27.57
CA ALA A 571 -13.07 -20.25 28.26
C ALA A 571 -12.08 -20.85 29.26
N GLU A 572 -12.52 -21.86 30.03
CA GLU A 572 -11.68 -22.60 30.99
C GLU A 572 -10.61 -23.45 30.29
N ALA A 573 -10.98 -24.14 29.20
CA ALA A 573 -10.05 -24.93 28.41
C ALA A 573 -8.88 -24.10 27.86
N TRP A 574 -9.09 -22.84 27.52
CA TRP A 574 -8.06 -21.96 26.96
C TRP A 574 -7.28 -21.15 27.99
N ALA A 575 -7.83 -20.95 29.19
CA ALA A 575 -7.21 -20.14 30.23
C ALA A 575 -5.84 -20.68 30.66
N ARG A 576 -5.77 -21.98 31.01
CA ARG A 576 -4.54 -22.61 31.45
C ARG A 576 -3.43 -22.61 30.36
N PRO A 577 -3.69 -22.98 29.10
CA PRO A 577 -2.72 -22.80 28.02
C PRO A 577 -2.21 -21.36 27.86
N ALA A 578 -3.11 -20.36 27.89
CA ALA A 578 -2.72 -18.96 27.77
C ALA A 578 -1.76 -18.52 28.90
N GLU A 579 -2.06 -18.86 30.14
CA GLU A 579 -1.18 -18.60 31.31
C GLU A 579 0.14 -19.36 31.18
N ARG A 580 0.11 -20.61 30.72
CA ARG A 580 1.32 -21.41 30.55
C ARG A 580 2.25 -20.84 29.48
N ILE A 581 1.72 -20.39 28.31
CA ILE A 581 2.52 -19.69 27.31
C ILE A 581 3.15 -18.46 27.93
N TRP A 582 2.34 -17.67 28.65
CA TRP A 582 2.78 -16.39 29.17
C TRP A 582 3.79 -16.52 30.31
N ASP A 583 3.42 -17.20 31.40
CA ASP A 583 4.20 -17.24 32.63
C ASP A 583 5.41 -18.18 32.52
N VAL A 584 5.29 -19.28 31.78
CA VAL A 584 6.35 -20.27 31.65
C VAL A 584 7.11 -20.11 30.35
N GLY A 585 6.39 -19.97 29.24
CA GLY A 585 7.01 -19.90 27.90
C GLY A 585 7.69 -18.55 27.63
N VAL A 586 7.08 -17.43 28.02
CA VAL A 586 7.57 -16.07 27.73
C VAL A 586 8.34 -15.48 28.92
N LEU A 587 7.70 -15.36 30.09
CA LEU A 587 8.23 -14.55 31.21
C LEU A 587 9.33 -15.25 32.01
N ARG A 588 9.42 -16.57 31.96
CA ARG A 588 10.46 -17.30 32.69
C ARG A 588 11.85 -16.95 32.15
N GLU A 589 12.81 -16.91 33.07
CA GLU A 589 14.21 -16.69 32.75
C GLU A 589 14.80 -17.89 32.00
N THR A 590 15.50 -17.62 30.91
CA THR A 590 16.31 -18.63 30.21
C THR A 590 17.78 -18.50 30.59
N ARG A 591 18.48 -19.60 30.84
CA ARG A 591 19.90 -19.62 31.20
C ARG A 591 20.73 -20.31 30.11
N ARG A 592 21.91 -19.73 29.85
CA ARG A 592 22.86 -20.29 28.87
C ARG A 592 23.22 -21.73 29.26
N GLY A 593 23.21 -22.62 28.25
CA GLY A 593 23.60 -24.02 28.45
C GLY A 593 22.59 -24.89 29.20
N ARG A 594 21.40 -24.41 29.52
CA ARG A 594 20.30 -25.20 30.10
C ARG A 594 19.11 -25.20 29.14
N PRO A 595 18.72 -26.36 28.58
CA PRO A 595 17.46 -26.45 27.86
C PRO A 595 16.30 -26.18 28.82
N GLY A 596 15.32 -25.41 28.37
CA GLY A 596 14.11 -25.11 29.17
C GLY A 596 13.34 -23.92 28.63
N PRO A 597 12.12 -23.72 29.12
CA PRO A 597 11.25 -22.65 28.70
C PRO A 597 11.78 -21.28 29.15
N GLY A 598 11.25 -20.26 28.51
CA GLY A 598 11.51 -18.87 28.84
C GLY A 598 12.15 -18.11 27.67
N LEU A 599 11.71 -16.87 27.49
CA LEU A 599 12.27 -15.94 26.51
C LEU A 599 12.93 -14.72 27.13
N PHE A 600 12.94 -14.58 28.47
CA PHE A 600 13.68 -13.54 29.14
C PHE A 600 15.13 -14.00 29.41
N ASP A 601 16.11 -13.24 28.93
CA ASP A 601 17.53 -13.50 29.16
C ASP A 601 18.04 -12.62 30.33
N PRO A 602 18.25 -13.18 31.54
CA PRO A 602 18.68 -12.41 32.68
C PRO A 602 20.12 -11.88 32.56
N ASP A 603 20.99 -12.58 31.81
CA ASP A 603 22.37 -12.15 31.56
C ASP A 603 22.43 -10.88 30.72
N ARG A 604 21.44 -10.68 29.83
CA ARG A 604 21.29 -9.51 28.95
C ARG A 604 20.30 -8.48 29.51
N GLY A 605 19.41 -8.91 30.39
CA GLY A 605 18.35 -8.11 30.97
C GLY A 605 17.23 -7.75 30.01
N HIS A 606 17.13 -8.42 28.84
CA HIS A 606 16.09 -8.19 27.84
C HIS A 606 15.52 -9.50 27.30
N PHE A 607 14.40 -9.42 26.59
CA PHE A 607 13.82 -10.57 25.93
C PHE A 607 14.69 -11.06 24.77
N LEU A 608 14.63 -12.36 24.50
CA LEU A 608 15.08 -12.97 23.25
C LEU A 608 14.05 -12.75 22.15
N GLU A 609 14.49 -12.70 20.90
CA GLU A 609 13.59 -12.75 19.74
C GLU A 609 12.76 -14.03 19.75
N GLY A 610 13.36 -15.15 20.12
CA GLY A 610 12.69 -16.44 20.16
C GLY A 610 13.64 -17.62 20.34
N ARG A 611 13.08 -18.80 20.12
CA ARG A 611 13.78 -20.09 20.05
C ARG A 611 13.71 -20.59 18.61
N ARG A 612 14.86 -20.82 17.99
CA ARG A 612 14.91 -21.35 16.61
C ARG A 612 14.63 -22.85 16.63
N ILE A 613 13.88 -23.30 15.67
CA ILE A 613 13.59 -24.73 15.46
C ILE A 613 13.78 -25.00 13.97
N SER A 614 14.55 -26.02 13.59
CA SER A 614 14.70 -26.33 12.16
C SER A 614 13.34 -26.76 11.59
N ARG A 615 13.00 -26.28 10.40
CA ARG A 615 11.72 -26.58 9.73
C ARG A 615 11.52 -28.10 9.60
N ARG A 616 12.56 -28.82 9.22
CA ARG A 616 12.53 -30.28 9.10
C ARG A 616 12.26 -30.98 10.43
N ARG A 617 12.86 -30.50 11.51
CA ARG A 617 12.70 -31.04 12.87
C ARG A 617 11.36 -30.64 13.48
N ALA A 618 10.89 -29.42 13.27
CA ALA A 618 9.59 -28.96 13.74
C ALA A 618 8.43 -29.79 13.15
N MET A 619 8.58 -30.30 11.93
CA MET A 619 7.52 -31.06 11.26
C MET A 619 7.56 -32.59 11.57
N TRP A 620 8.72 -33.14 11.95
CA TRP A 620 8.90 -34.58 11.92
C TRP A 620 9.60 -35.20 13.15
N SER A 621 10.06 -34.42 14.12
CA SER A 621 10.82 -34.93 15.27
C SER A 621 10.24 -34.50 16.61
N ASP A 622 10.13 -35.45 17.52
CA ASP A 622 9.71 -35.24 18.92
C ASP A 622 10.89 -35.18 19.90
N ARG A 623 12.13 -35.13 19.42
CA ARG A 623 13.30 -35.24 20.29
C ARG A 623 13.60 -33.88 20.96
N PRO A 624 13.81 -33.85 22.30
CA PRO A 624 14.19 -32.67 23.07
C PRO A 624 15.49 -31.98 22.58
N ASP A 625 16.45 -32.77 22.10
CA ASP A 625 17.75 -32.31 21.59
C ASP A 625 17.63 -31.48 20.29
N ASP A 626 16.47 -31.53 19.68
CA ASP A 626 16.14 -30.76 18.49
C ASP A 626 15.62 -29.33 18.81
N LEU A 627 15.48 -29.00 20.11
CA LEU A 627 15.12 -27.68 20.57
C LEU A 627 16.28 -26.73 20.33
N ALA A 628 16.02 -25.83 19.44
CA ALA A 628 17.01 -24.97 18.87
C ALA A 628 17.54 -23.91 19.81
N ASP A 629 18.66 -23.40 19.40
CA ASP A 629 19.37 -22.30 20.02
C ASP A 629 18.52 -21.05 20.17
N ARG A 630 18.91 -20.26 21.14
CA ARG A 630 18.29 -18.97 21.40
C ARG A 630 18.55 -18.01 20.25
N SER A 631 17.52 -17.38 19.73
CA SER A 631 17.69 -16.24 18.82
C SER A 631 17.90 -14.96 19.62
N THR A 632 19.13 -14.46 19.55
CA THR A 632 19.54 -13.23 20.26
C THR A 632 19.51 -12.00 19.33
N ALA A 633 18.98 -12.14 18.13
CA ALA A 633 18.72 -11.01 17.25
C ALA A 633 17.74 -10.02 17.87
N LEU A 634 17.76 -8.80 17.40
CA LEU A 634 16.85 -7.73 17.81
C LEU A 634 15.86 -7.45 16.70
N ASP A 635 14.60 -7.74 16.96
CA ASP A 635 13.48 -7.57 16.02
C ASP A 635 12.49 -6.55 16.60
N MET A 636 12.14 -5.54 15.82
CA MET A 636 11.21 -4.48 16.25
C MET A 636 9.83 -5.05 16.61
N SER A 637 9.44 -6.19 16.08
CA SER A 637 8.21 -6.89 16.47
C SER A 637 8.16 -7.30 17.96
N MET A 638 9.29 -7.36 18.64
CA MET A 638 9.36 -7.61 20.09
C MET A 638 8.56 -6.56 20.89
N LEU A 639 8.41 -5.34 20.37
CA LEU A 639 7.56 -4.30 20.94
C LEU A 639 6.07 -4.67 20.91
N GLY A 640 5.67 -5.66 20.11
CA GLY A 640 4.30 -6.17 20.05
C GLY A 640 3.75 -6.64 21.40
N VAL A 641 4.61 -7.06 22.30
CA VAL A 641 4.23 -7.42 23.70
C VAL A 641 3.52 -6.27 24.40
N VAL A 642 3.95 -5.03 24.15
CA VAL A 642 3.33 -3.82 24.69
C VAL A 642 2.28 -3.28 23.71
N VAL A 643 2.67 -2.97 22.48
CA VAL A 643 1.78 -2.41 21.47
C VAL A 643 1.83 -3.27 20.20
N PRO A 644 0.69 -3.88 19.75
CA PRO A 644 -0.68 -3.54 20.17
C PRO A 644 -1.27 -4.46 21.25
N PHE A 645 -0.55 -5.46 21.75
CA PHE A 645 -1.18 -6.54 22.54
C PHE A 645 -1.44 -6.21 24.02
N GLY A 646 -0.72 -5.24 24.59
CA GLY A 646 -0.92 -4.82 26.00
C GLY A 646 -0.73 -5.93 27.04
N LEU A 647 0.22 -6.85 26.79
CA LEU A 647 0.48 -7.99 27.67
C LEU A 647 1.41 -7.64 28.83
N LEU A 648 2.31 -6.69 28.61
CA LEU A 648 3.15 -6.05 29.63
C LEU A 648 3.00 -4.53 29.52
N GLY A 649 3.21 -3.84 30.62
CA GLY A 649 3.38 -2.39 30.61
C GLY A 649 4.66 -1.98 29.89
N ALA A 650 4.64 -0.81 29.26
CA ALA A 650 5.84 -0.23 28.62
C ALA A 650 6.94 0.07 29.66
N ALA A 651 6.56 0.37 30.90
CA ALA A 651 7.45 0.62 32.04
C ALA A 651 8.06 -0.65 32.64
N ASP A 652 7.62 -1.86 32.25
CA ASP A 652 8.23 -3.09 32.75
C ASP A 652 9.75 -3.07 32.47
N PRO A 653 10.61 -3.34 33.48
CA PRO A 653 12.06 -3.20 33.35
C PRO A 653 12.65 -4.03 32.20
N ARG A 654 12.05 -5.21 31.91
CA ARG A 654 12.48 -6.10 30.83
C ARG A 654 12.17 -5.47 29.47
N MET A 655 10.99 -4.85 29.34
CA MET A 655 10.60 -4.15 28.10
C MET A 655 11.39 -2.85 27.92
N ARG A 656 11.60 -2.07 28.97
CA ARG A 656 12.46 -0.88 28.91
C ARG A 656 13.88 -1.24 28.44
N ARG A 657 14.45 -2.35 28.96
CA ARG A 657 15.77 -2.82 28.52
C ARG A 657 15.75 -3.32 27.07
N THR A 658 14.73 -4.08 26.69
CA THR A 658 14.54 -4.53 25.29
C THR A 658 14.44 -3.34 24.34
N ALA A 659 13.60 -2.36 24.64
CA ALA A 659 13.44 -1.17 23.81
C ALA A 659 14.73 -0.32 23.74
N LYS A 660 15.50 -0.22 24.81
CA LYS A 660 16.80 0.46 24.83
C LYS A 660 17.79 -0.20 23.87
N GLU A 661 17.86 -1.52 23.85
CA GLU A 661 18.71 -2.27 22.93
C GLU A 661 18.25 -2.08 21.47
N LEU A 662 16.92 -2.12 21.22
CA LEU A 662 16.35 -1.84 19.90
C LEU A 662 16.67 -0.42 19.42
N LEU A 663 16.48 0.59 20.26
CA LEU A 663 16.84 1.99 19.96
C LEU A 663 18.31 2.15 19.58
N SER A 664 19.19 1.44 20.28
CA SER A 664 20.63 1.53 20.07
C SER A 664 21.09 0.79 18.81
N ARG A 665 20.57 -0.42 18.60
CA ARG A 665 21.16 -1.36 17.62
C ARG A 665 20.40 -1.40 16.30
N ASN A 666 19.11 -1.13 16.30
CA ASN A 666 18.28 -1.14 15.07
C ASN A 666 18.29 0.21 14.35
N ALA A 667 18.85 1.28 14.94
CA ALA A 667 19.04 2.54 14.24
C ALA A 667 19.81 2.33 12.91
N VAL A 668 19.34 2.94 11.86
CA VAL A 668 20.03 2.92 10.57
C VAL A 668 21.26 3.81 10.65
N ARG A 669 22.32 3.41 9.97
CA ARG A 669 23.58 4.14 9.98
C ARG A 669 23.36 5.62 9.67
N ASP A 670 23.95 6.46 10.50
CA ASP A 670 23.93 7.92 10.39
C ASP A 670 22.55 8.60 10.61
N ASP A 671 21.52 7.83 11.04
CA ASP A 671 20.21 8.39 11.37
C ASP A 671 19.57 7.73 12.59
N SER A 672 19.55 8.45 13.70
CA SER A 672 18.94 8.00 14.95
C SER A 672 17.41 7.99 14.95
N ASN A 673 16.76 8.54 13.92
CA ASN A 673 15.30 8.60 13.77
C ASN A 673 14.74 7.58 12.78
N ALA A 674 15.59 6.74 12.18
CA ALA A 674 15.17 5.69 11.27
C ALA A 674 15.67 4.34 11.76
N PHE A 675 14.80 3.32 11.71
CA PHE A 675 15.11 2.01 12.26
C PHE A 675 14.92 0.92 11.20
N ALA A 676 15.87 -0.04 11.21
CA ALA A 676 15.71 -1.30 10.50
C ALA A 676 14.81 -2.24 11.31
N MET A 677 14.12 -3.14 10.60
CA MET A 677 13.21 -4.10 11.23
C MET A 677 13.92 -5.10 12.12
N TRP A 678 15.07 -5.57 11.69
CA TRP A 678 15.78 -6.68 12.32
C TRP A 678 17.29 -6.45 12.29
N ARG A 679 17.97 -6.84 13.37
CA ARG A 679 19.44 -6.80 13.47
C ARG A 679 19.98 -8.11 14.03
N PRO A 680 21.02 -8.69 13.41
CA PRO A 680 21.74 -9.84 13.98
C PRO A 680 22.43 -9.43 15.27
N ASP A 681 22.63 -10.40 16.18
CA ASP A 681 23.58 -10.23 17.27
C ASP A 681 25.00 -10.58 16.79
N PRO A 682 25.93 -9.64 16.75
CA PRO A 682 27.31 -9.90 16.31
C PRO A 682 28.03 -10.96 17.16
N ARG A 683 27.55 -11.20 18.38
CA ARG A 683 28.11 -12.19 19.32
C ARG A 683 27.48 -13.60 19.19
N ASP A 684 26.50 -13.74 18.33
CA ASP A 684 25.85 -15.00 18.02
C ASP A 684 26.35 -15.50 16.66
N PRO A 685 27.25 -16.49 16.62
CA PRO A 685 27.81 -16.98 15.37
C PRO A 685 26.76 -17.65 14.45
N ASP A 686 25.59 -17.96 14.97
CA ASP A 686 24.54 -18.74 14.30
C ASP A 686 23.43 -17.86 13.71
N ASN A 687 23.75 -16.60 13.38
CA ASN A 687 22.83 -15.64 12.74
C ASN A 687 22.52 -15.98 11.25
N SER A 688 22.69 -17.25 10.84
CA SER A 688 22.60 -17.67 9.44
C SER A 688 21.21 -17.54 8.81
N ILE A 689 20.15 -17.29 9.58
CA ILE A 689 18.79 -17.17 9.07
C ILE A 689 18.28 -15.73 9.26
N SER A 690 18.60 -14.86 8.31
CA SER A 690 18.11 -13.48 8.30
C SER A 690 16.84 -13.33 7.47
N PRO A 691 15.97 -12.36 7.78
CA PRO A 691 14.79 -12.05 6.99
C PRO A 691 15.08 -11.26 5.71
N GLY A 692 16.25 -11.42 5.10
CA GLY A 692 16.65 -10.65 3.92
C GLY A 692 17.40 -9.34 4.26
N GLU A 693 18.24 -8.88 3.33
CA GLU A 693 19.15 -7.75 3.57
C GLU A 693 18.43 -6.42 3.80
N SER A 694 17.32 -6.17 3.10
CA SER A 694 16.56 -4.92 3.24
C SER A 694 16.04 -4.73 4.67
N TYR A 695 15.57 -5.80 5.32
CA TYR A 695 15.11 -5.75 6.73
C TYR A 695 16.22 -5.46 7.73
N GLN A 696 17.48 -5.72 7.35
CA GLN A 696 18.64 -5.54 8.23
C GLN A 696 19.26 -4.16 8.12
N HIS A 697 19.23 -3.56 6.94
CA HIS A 697 20.06 -2.39 6.62
C HIS A 697 19.26 -1.16 6.20
N GLU A 698 18.02 -1.35 5.75
CA GLU A 698 17.18 -0.27 5.28
C GLU A 698 16.23 0.23 6.38
N ALA A 699 15.93 1.51 6.32
CA ALA A 699 14.92 2.12 7.18
C ALA A 699 13.52 1.60 6.82
N ALA A 700 12.71 1.28 7.83
CA ALA A 700 11.33 0.88 7.68
C ALA A 700 10.42 1.81 8.48
N SER A 701 9.38 2.36 7.83
CA SER A 701 8.37 3.18 8.50
C SER A 701 7.67 2.42 9.63
N LEU A 702 7.38 1.13 9.41
CA LEU A 702 6.82 0.24 10.42
C LEU A 702 7.65 0.20 11.69
N ALA A 703 8.98 0.02 11.56
CA ALA A 703 9.90 -0.06 12.69
C ALA A 703 9.91 1.23 13.51
N THR A 704 9.99 2.36 12.80
CA THR A 704 10.04 3.69 13.42
C THR A 704 8.74 4.03 14.13
N LEU A 705 7.59 3.78 13.52
CA LEU A 705 6.27 4.02 14.12
C LEU A 705 5.99 3.06 15.28
N TRP A 706 6.47 1.82 15.22
CA TRP A 706 6.33 0.89 16.33
C TRP A 706 7.08 1.36 17.57
N MET A 707 8.30 1.85 17.38
CA MET A 707 9.08 2.48 18.44
C MET A 707 8.41 3.76 18.96
N ALA A 708 7.87 4.61 18.08
CA ALA A 708 7.14 5.81 18.47
C ALA A 708 5.94 5.48 19.37
N ARG A 709 5.13 4.49 18.99
CA ARG A 709 3.98 4.02 19.80
C ARG A 709 4.40 3.50 21.17
N TYR A 710 5.48 2.69 21.22
CA TYR A 710 6.02 2.21 22.47
C TYR A 710 6.46 3.35 23.39
N LEU A 711 7.15 4.37 22.86
CA LEU A 711 7.63 5.51 23.64
C LEU A 711 6.48 6.40 24.13
N ILE A 712 5.43 6.58 23.32
CA ILE A 712 4.21 7.29 23.76
C ILE A 712 3.55 6.54 24.92
N GLU A 713 3.46 5.21 24.83
CA GLU A 713 2.89 4.39 25.91
C GLU A 713 3.76 4.41 27.17
N LEU A 714 5.08 4.36 27.02
CA LEU A 714 6.02 4.49 28.13
C LEU A 714 5.83 5.83 28.86
N ALA A 715 5.72 6.92 28.11
CA ALA A 715 5.44 8.24 28.70
C ALA A 715 4.09 8.28 29.44
N ARG A 716 3.07 7.62 28.90
CA ARG A 716 1.73 7.52 29.52
C ARG A 716 1.77 6.77 30.83
N GLU A 717 2.57 5.71 30.91
CA GLU A 717 2.71 4.90 32.15
C GLU A 717 3.64 5.52 33.18
N THR A 718 4.69 6.22 32.76
CA THR A 718 5.72 6.73 33.70
C THR A 718 5.60 8.22 34.01
N GLY A 719 4.90 8.99 33.20
CA GLY A 719 4.91 10.45 33.27
C GLY A 719 6.22 11.11 32.83
N GLU A 720 7.17 10.35 32.26
CA GLU A 720 8.44 10.86 31.77
C GLU A 720 8.24 11.67 30.46
N ALA A 721 8.85 12.86 30.40
CA ALA A 721 8.70 13.74 29.23
C ALA A 721 9.58 13.32 28.04
N GLU A 722 10.76 12.75 28.30
CA GLU A 722 11.71 12.38 27.27
C GLU A 722 11.16 11.31 26.30
N PRO A 723 10.53 10.21 26.75
CA PRO A 723 9.91 9.25 25.85
C PRO A 723 8.83 9.87 24.97
N LEU A 724 8.01 10.79 25.51
CA LEU A 724 7.00 11.49 24.70
C LEU A 724 7.62 12.39 23.64
N ALA A 725 8.64 13.17 24.02
CA ALA A 725 9.37 14.03 23.09
C ALA A 725 9.99 13.20 21.95
N ARG A 726 10.64 12.08 22.32
CA ARG A 726 11.25 11.17 21.36
C ARG A 726 10.22 10.49 20.46
N GLY A 727 9.13 9.97 21.00
CA GLY A 727 8.04 9.33 20.25
C GLY A 727 7.37 10.30 19.30
N GLY A 728 7.10 11.53 19.72
CA GLY A 728 6.58 12.60 18.87
C GLY A 728 7.54 12.97 17.74
N ALA A 729 8.84 13.08 18.02
CA ALA A 729 9.86 13.36 17.01
C ALA A 729 9.97 12.26 15.96
N LEU A 730 9.86 10.98 16.34
CA LEU A 730 9.85 9.85 15.40
C LEU A 730 8.62 9.87 14.49
N LEU A 731 7.44 10.20 15.03
CA LEU A 731 6.23 10.36 14.24
C LEU A 731 6.37 11.52 13.24
N ASP A 732 6.83 12.68 13.72
CA ASP A 732 7.05 13.86 12.88
C ASP A 732 8.06 13.59 11.75
N ASP A 733 9.12 12.82 12.03
CA ASP A 733 10.13 12.44 11.06
C ASP A 733 9.56 11.51 9.97
N VAL A 734 8.78 10.48 10.34
CA VAL A 734 8.09 9.63 9.35
C VAL A 734 7.16 10.46 8.47
N ILE A 735 6.39 11.38 9.06
CA ILE A 735 5.49 12.28 8.33
C ILE A 735 6.27 13.17 7.36
N ALA A 736 7.38 13.75 7.79
CA ALA A 736 8.21 14.65 6.99
C ALA A 736 8.92 13.94 5.82
N ARG A 737 9.22 12.65 5.98
CA ARG A 737 9.89 11.83 4.94
C ARG A 737 8.97 11.18 3.94
N ARG A 738 7.65 11.32 4.09
CA ARG A 738 6.71 10.90 3.04
C ARG A 738 6.95 11.73 1.77
N GLY A 739 6.77 11.11 0.63
CA GLY A 739 6.84 11.81 -0.64
C GLY A 739 5.70 12.84 -0.82
N PRO A 740 5.67 13.55 -1.94
CA PRO A 740 4.64 14.57 -2.22
C PRO A 740 3.21 14.00 -2.28
N LEU A 741 3.08 12.68 -2.44
CA LEU A 741 1.80 11.97 -2.41
C LEU A 741 1.34 11.60 -0.98
N GLY A 742 2.10 11.97 0.06
CA GLY A 742 1.83 11.51 1.42
C GLY A 742 2.04 10.00 1.62
N LEU A 743 2.75 9.35 0.71
CA LEU A 743 3.09 7.93 0.71
C LEU A 743 4.59 7.76 0.98
N SER A 744 4.99 6.57 1.39
CA SER A 744 6.39 6.17 1.58
C SER A 744 6.64 4.80 0.97
N VAL A 745 7.90 4.40 0.90
CA VAL A 745 8.28 3.04 0.54
C VAL A 745 8.24 2.12 1.77
N ASN A 746 8.15 0.82 1.56
CA ASN A 746 8.13 -0.16 2.66
C ASN A 746 9.45 -0.17 3.42
N THR A 747 10.55 -0.40 2.70
CA THR A 747 11.92 -0.27 3.19
C THR A 747 12.76 0.51 2.19
N GLY A 748 13.77 1.24 2.67
CA GLY A 748 14.63 1.99 1.76
C GLY A 748 15.80 2.65 2.47
N ARG A 749 16.67 3.25 1.67
CA ARG A 749 17.80 4.04 2.17
C ARG A 749 17.31 5.40 2.66
N VAL A 750 17.89 5.88 3.74
CA VAL A 750 17.60 7.22 4.25
C VAL A 750 18.27 8.26 3.35
N GLY A 751 17.46 9.03 2.63
CA GLY A 751 17.89 10.24 1.93
C GLY A 751 17.64 11.49 2.78
N ALA A 752 18.19 12.64 2.37
CA ALA A 752 18.10 13.89 3.13
C ALA A 752 16.67 14.37 3.41
N LYS A 753 15.72 14.01 2.56
CA LYS A 753 14.31 14.45 2.65
C LYS A 753 13.28 13.31 2.72
N ARG A 754 13.66 12.08 2.42
CA ARG A 754 12.75 10.93 2.34
C ARG A 754 13.48 9.61 2.47
N ILE A 755 12.73 8.54 2.68
CA ILE A 755 13.23 7.17 2.54
C ILE A 755 13.12 6.78 1.07
N GLU A 756 14.24 6.43 0.46
CA GLU A 756 14.36 6.11 -0.96
C GLU A 756 14.36 4.59 -1.17
N GLY A 757 13.44 4.10 -1.94
CA GLY A 757 13.29 2.68 -2.25
C GLY A 757 12.35 2.45 -3.42
N ALA A 758 11.98 1.21 -3.67
CA ALA A 758 11.05 0.85 -4.73
C ALA A 758 9.66 0.55 -4.18
N GLY A 759 8.64 0.88 -4.96
CA GLY A 759 7.24 0.58 -4.65
C GLY A 759 6.62 1.51 -3.61
N THR A 760 5.47 1.10 -3.10
CA THR A 760 4.70 1.83 -2.10
C THR A 760 4.56 0.96 -0.86
N ALA A 761 4.69 1.56 0.32
CA ALA A 761 4.53 0.86 1.58
C ALA A 761 3.15 0.21 1.70
N GLY A 762 3.13 -0.96 2.34
CA GLY A 762 1.91 -1.71 2.53
C GLY A 762 0.93 -1.06 3.51
N VAL A 763 -0.27 -1.63 3.53
CA VAL A 763 -1.39 -1.12 4.31
C VAL A 763 -1.09 -1.10 5.82
N TRP A 764 -0.42 -2.13 6.33
CA TRP A 764 -0.01 -2.17 7.74
C TRP A 764 1.27 -1.38 7.99
N GLU A 765 2.26 -1.54 7.12
CA GLU A 765 3.64 -1.07 7.27
C GLU A 765 3.73 0.47 7.38
N LEU A 766 2.78 1.18 6.79
CA LEU A 766 2.70 2.63 6.89
C LEU A 766 1.32 3.10 7.38
N HIS A 767 0.25 2.79 6.63
CA HIS A 767 -1.03 3.48 6.79
C HIS A 767 -1.70 3.17 8.12
N ALA A 768 -1.86 1.89 8.47
CA ALA A 768 -2.44 1.49 9.75
C ALA A 768 -1.58 1.96 10.94
N MET A 769 -0.25 1.89 10.81
CA MET A 769 0.66 2.36 11.87
C MET A 769 0.63 3.87 12.05
N LEU A 770 0.51 4.67 10.98
CA LEU A 770 0.33 6.12 11.10
C LEU A 770 -0.99 6.46 11.77
N ILE A 771 -2.10 5.86 11.31
CA ILE A 771 -3.42 6.03 11.92
C ILE A 771 -3.34 5.74 13.42
N ASP A 772 -2.82 4.57 13.78
CA ASP A 772 -2.73 4.15 15.18
C ASP A 772 -1.84 5.09 16.00
N THR A 773 -0.66 5.49 15.49
CA THR A 773 0.27 6.35 16.22
C THR A 773 -0.32 7.74 16.47
N ILE A 774 -0.98 8.31 15.46
CA ILE A 774 -1.67 9.61 15.59
C ILE A 774 -2.80 9.49 16.63
N LEU A 775 -3.64 8.46 16.51
CA LEU A 775 -4.75 8.28 17.43
C LEU A 775 -4.31 7.90 18.86
N ASP A 776 -3.20 7.16 19.03
CA ASP A 776 -2.61 6.88 20.36
C ASP A 776 -2.14 8.17 21.02
N LEU A 777 -1.55 9.10 20.26
CA LEU A 777 -1.13 10.39 20.78
C LEU A 777 -2.32 11.23 21.24
N HIS A 778 -3.43 11.22 20.47
CA HIS A 778 -4.67 11.92 20.85
C HIS A 778 -5.39 11.24 22.00
N GLY A 779 -5.23 9.94 22.18
CA GLY A 779 -5.66 9.20 23.36
C GLY A 779 -7.17 9.17 23.59
N LEU A 780 -8.00 9.30 22.53
CA LEU A 780 -9.44 9.11 22.59
C LEU A 780 -9.80 7.67 22.21
N GLU A 781 -10.42 6.95 23.13
CA GLU A 781 -10.93 5.60 22.88
C GLU A 781 -12.38 5.47 23.34
N HIS A 782 -13.18 4.77 22.57
CA HIS A 782 -14.54 4.40 22.90
C HIS A 782 -14.67 2.89 23.07
N ASP A 783 -15.23 2.49 24.19
CA ASP A 783 -15.64 1.13 24.47
C ASP A 783 -17.17 1.05 24.51
N ALA A 784 -17.75 0.74 23.35
CA ALA A 784 -19.21 0.65 23.22
C ALA A 784 -19.80 -0.48 24.09
N SER A 785 -19.00 -1.52 24.37
CA SER A 785 -19.44 -2.67 25.18
C SER A 785 -19.63 -2.35 26.66
N GLU A 786 -18.89 -1.38 27.16
CA GLU A 786 -18.93 -0.90 28.56
C GLU A 786 -19.58 0.48 28.72
N GLY A 787 -19.90 1.14 27.58
CA GLY A 787 -20.38 2.53 27.58
C GLY A 787 -19.34 3.51 28.14
N VAL A 788 -18.04 3.27 27.84
CA VAL A 788 -16.93 4.06 28.40
C VAL A 788 -16.22 4.81 27.29
N ILE A 789 -15.99 6.10 27.52
CA ILE A 789 -15.12 6.96 26.73
C ILE A 789 -13.85 7.20 27.56
N ARG A 790 -12.69 6.80 27.03
CA ARG A 790 -11.39 7.05 27.66
C ARG A 790 -10.70 8.19 26.94
N LEU A 791 -10.22 9.18 27.70
CA LEU A 791 -9.52 10.34 27.22
C LEU A 791 -8.16 10.46 27.90
N ALA A 792 -7.09 10.19 27.17
CA ALA A 792 -5.72 10.23 27.68
C ALA A 792 -4.76 10.91 26.67
N PRO A 793 -4.98 12.19 26.35
CA PRO A 793 -4.18 12.90 25.37
C PRO A 793 -2.75 13.11 25.88
N MET A 794 -1.80 12.95 24.98
CA MET A 794 -0.37 13.14 25.19
C MET A 794 0.12 14.30 24.32
N LEU A 795 0.23 15.50 24.90
CA LEU A 795 0.67 16.69 24.18
C LEU A 795 2.20 16.76 24.13
N PRO A 796 2.84 16.51 22.97
CA PRO A 796 4.30 16.53 22.89
C PRO A 796 4.88 17.90 23.20
N PRO A 797 6.12 17.96 23.70
CA PRO A 797 6.86 19.21 23.84
C PRO A 797 6.93 19.97 22.51
N GLY A 798 6.81 21.31 22.60
CA GLY A 798 6.85 22.19 21.40
C GLY A 798 5.53 22.27 20.63
N ARG A 799 4.49 21.54 21.01
CA ARG A 799 3.14 21.68 20.47
C ARG A 799 2.25 22.51 21.37
N ASP A 800 1.49 23.43 20.78
CA ASP A 800 0.60 24.33 21.51
C ASP A 800 -0.77 23.70 21.83
N ALA A 801 -1.22 22.75 21.03
CA ALA A 801 -2.51 22.08 21.22
C ALA A 801 -2.56 20.69 20.60
N ILE A 802 -3.43 19.85 21.16
CA ILE A 802 -3.87 18.57 20.61
C ILE A 802 -5.38 18.42 20.83
N GLY A 803 -6.10 17.88 19.87
CA GLY A 803 -7.53 17.67 19.98
C GLY A 803 -8.09 16.87 18.83
N LEU A 804 -9.27 16.31 19.07
CA LEU A 804 -9.94 15.42 18.12
C LEU A 804 -11.46 15.61 18.22
N GLU A 805 -12.13 15.56 17.08
CA GLU A 805 -13.57 15.36 16.99
C GLU A 805 -13.83 14.04 16.30
N GLN A 806 -14.62 13.18 16.92
CA GLN A 806 -14.89 11.83 16.41
C GLN A 806 -16.36 11.47 16.55
N ALA A 807 -16.91 10.93 15.45
CA ALA A 807 -18.17 10.24 15.48
C ALA A 807 -17.98 8.84 16.08
N LEU A 808 -18.73 8.54 17.13
CA LEU A 808 -18.81 7.24 17.79
C LEU A 808 -20.19 6.63 17.54
N ILE A 809 -20.33 5.34 17.77
CA ILE A 809 -21.67 4.71 17.73
C ILE A 809 -22.63 5.38 18.72
N ALA A 810 -22.13 5.74 19.88
CA ALA A 810 -22.90 6.43 20.92
C ALA A 810 -23.22 7.92 20.61
N GLY A 811 -22.64 8.51 19.54
CA GLY A 811 -22.82 9.94 19.22
C GLY A 811 -21.52 10.61 18.80
N THR A 812 -21.34 11.89 19.07
CA THR A 812 -20.14 12.64 18.72
C THR A 812 -19.43 13.12 19.98
N VAL A 813 -18.10 13.05 19.96
CA VAL A 813 -17.22 13.56 21.03
C VAL A 813 -16.18 14.46 20.40
N ARG A 814 -15.92 15.57 21.09
CA ARG A 814 -14.89 16.53 20.73
C ARG A 814 -14.10 16.91 21.95
N PHE A 815 -12.78 16.94 21.83
CA PHE A 815 -11.94 17.52 22.85
C PHE A 815 -10.82 18.37 22.27
N ARG A 816 -10.29 19.30 23.08
CA ARG A 816 -9.09 20.06 22.77
C ARG A 816 -8.32 20.36 24.05
N LEU A 817 -7.04 19.97 24.06
CA LEU A 817 -6.07 20.32 25.09
C LEU A 817 -5.12 21.38 24.54
N THR A 818 -5.06 22.55 25.19
CA THR A 818 -4.24 23.68 24.74
C THR A 818 -3.25 24.04 25.84
N ARG A 819 -1.99 24.23 25.46
CA ARG A 819 -0.94 24.75 26.33
C ARG A 819 -1.05 26.26 26.43
N GLY A 820 -1.17 26.78 27.63
CA GLY A 820 -1.11 28.22 27.87
C GLY A 820 0.30 28.77 27.65
N ARG A 821 0.41 29.96 27.13
CA ARG A 821 1.66 30.74 27.11
C ARG A 821 1.84 31.38 28.48
N GLU A 822 3.01 31.98 28.73
CA GLU A 822 3.31 32.64 30.02
C GLU A 822 2.16 33.58 30.44
N GLY A 823 1.62 33.36 31.67
CA GLY A 823 0.46 34.07 32.18
C GLY A 823 -0.92 33.63 31.70
N GLN A 824 -0.99 32.71 30.73
CA GLN A 824 -2.26 32.13 30.27
C GLN A 824 -2.46 30.71 30.81
N PRO A 825 -3.70 30.32 31.17
CA PRO A 825 -3.96 28.97 31.65
C PRO A 825 -3.84 27.93 30.53
N ASN A 826 -3.44 26.73 30.88
CA ASN A 826 -3.65 25.54 30.09
C ASN A 826 -5.13 25.20 30.15
N VAL A 827 -5.69 24.72 29.06
CA VAL A 827 -7.14 24.50 28.95
C VAL A 827 -7.42 23.15 28.29
N LEU A 828 -8.26 22.34 28.94
CA LEU A 828 -8.93 21.22 28.28
C LEU A 828 -10.40 21.55 28.11
N THR A 829 -10.88 21.47 26.87
CA THR A 829 -12.31 21.45 26.55
C THR A 829 -12.74 20.06 26.16
N PHE A 830 -13.91 19.66 26.59
CA PHE A 830 -14.54 18.39 26.20
C PHE A 830 -16.02 18.63 25.93
N GLU A 831 -16.47 18.21 24.79
CA GLU A 831 -17.86 18.31 24.36
C GLU A 831 -18.33 16.94 23.89
N SER A 832 -19.58 16.61 24.17
CA SER A 832 -20.19 15.39 23.66
C SER A 832 -21.66 15.60 23.33
N ARG A 833 -22.15 14.87 22.34
CA ARG A 833 -23.57 14.74 22.00
C ARG A 833 -23.87 13.26 21.83
N LEU A 834 -24.38 12.65 22.88
CA LEU A 834 -24.54 11.20 22.98
C LEU A 834 -26.01 10.76 22.82
N ARG A 835 -26.21 9.54 22.37
CA ARG A 835 -27.49 8.84 22.27
C ARG A 835 -27.62 7.84 23.41
N GLY A 836 -27.48 8.30 24.64
CA GLY A 836 -27.51 7.51 25.87
C GLY A 836 -26.37 7.87 26.81
N PRO A 837 -26.51 7.51 28.07
CA PRO A 837 -25.50 7.84 29.09
C PRO A 837 -24.21 7.04 28.83
N ALA A 838 -23.05 7.71 29.06
CA ALA A 838 -21.74 7.09 29.04
C ALA A 838 -20.91 7.50 30.25
N ARG A 839 -19.78 6.81 30.46
CA ARG A 839 -18.79 7.19 31.47
C ARG A 839 -17.53 7.72 30.78
N LEU A 840 -17.12 8.95 31.13
CA LEU A 840 -15.84 9.51 30.75
C LEU A 840 -14.79 9.14 31.81
N GLU A 841 -13.70 8.51 31.37
CA GLU A 841 -12.49 8.31 32.16
C GLU A 841 -11.38 9.18 31.57
N ALA A 842 -11.10 10.32 32.23
CA ALA A 842 -10.08 11.25 31.75
C ALA A 842 -8.75 11.07 32.52
N ARG A 843 -7.65 10.99 31.76
CA ARG A 843 -6.30 10.78 32.26
C ARG A 843 -5.34 11.68 31.48
N VAL A 844 -5.24 12.95 31.87
CA VAL A 844 -4.50 13.98 31.12
C VAL A 844 -3.09 14.11 31.71
N TRP A 845 -2.09 13.78 30.90
CA TRP A 845 -0.71 13.98 31.23
C TRP A 845 -0.33 15.46 31.21
N TRP A 846 0.23 15.94 32.35
CA TRP A 846 0.67 17.33 32.46
C TRP A 846 1.88 17.49 33.40
N PRO A 847 3.12 17.59 32.88
CA PRO A 847 4.31 17.84 33.69
C PRO A 847 4.33 19.31 34.18
N GLY A 848 4.82 19.53 35.36
CA GLY A 848 5.01 20.87 35.91
C GLY A 848 3.84 21.41 36.76
N LEU A 849 2.76 20.63 36.97
CA LEU A 849 1.76 20.95 37.97
C LEU A 849 2.25 20.46 39.34
N ALA A 850 2.14 21.27 40.36
CA ALA A 850 2.54 20.88 41.71
C ALA A 850 1.44 20.06 42.42
N ASP A 851 0.19 20.48 42.26
CA ASP A 851 -0.99 19.82 42.82
C ASP A 851 -2.24 20.13 41.97
N ALA A 852 -3.40 19.57 42.36
CA ALA A 852 -4.68 19.83 41.70
C ALA A 852 -5.48 21.01 42.31
N GLN A 853 -4.99 21.72 43.33
CA GLN A 853 -5.76 22.77 44.01
C GLN A 853 -6.05 23.96 43.08
N HIS A 854 -5.15 24.21 42.13
CA HIS A 854 -5.22 25.31 41.19
C HIS A 854 -5.94 24.93 39.86
N VAL A 855 -6.54 23.73 39.78
CA VAL A 855 -7.33 23.32 38.63
C VAL A 855 -8.75 23.86 38.79
N GLU A 856 -9.13 24.76 37.89
CA GLU A 856 -10.50 25.22 37.73
C GLU A 856 -11.32 24.13 37.04
N ALA A 857 -12.39 23.68 37.71
CA ALA A 857 -13.37 22.77 37.11
C ALA A 857 -14.69 23.51 36.86
N PRO A 858 -15.49 23.09 35.92
CA PRO A 858 -16.84 23.63 35.73
C PRO A 858 -17.69 23.46 37.00
N GLU A 859 -18.62 24.40 37.23
CA GLU A 859 -19.53 24.33 38.35
C GLU A 859 -20.33 23.02 38.38
N GLY A 860 -20.38 22.35 39.50
CA GLY A 860 -21.07 21.07 39.70
C GLY A 860 -20.30 19.84 39.17
N LEU A 861 -19.12 20.00 38.58
CA LEU A 861 -18.30 18.88 38.13
C LEU A 861 -17.17 18.52 39.10
N PRO A 862 -16.72 17.24 39.13
CA PRO A 862 -15.64 16.83 40.00
C PRO A 862 -14.33 17.52 39.64
N ARG A 863 -13.59 17.97 40.65
CA ARG A 863 -12.22 18.43 40.46
C ARG A 863 -11.31 17.24 40.13
N PRO A 864 -10.38 17.38 39.19
CA PRO A 864 -9.39 16.35 38.89
C PRO A 864 -8.53 16.04 40.12
N ARG A 865 -8.06 14.79 40.22
CA ARG A 865 -6.99 14.40 41.15
C ARG A 865 -5.67 14.48 40.40
N TYR A 866 -4.62 14.97 41.02
CA TYR A 866 -3.29 14.99 40.44
C TYR A 866 -2.42 13.89 41.05
N ASP A 867 -1.77 13.12 40.18
CA ASP A 867 -0.76 12.16 40.58
C ASP A 867 0.63 12.74 40.25
N PRO A 868 1.45 13.12 41.27
CA PRO A 868 2.73 13.76 41.05
C PRO A 868 3.79 12.80 40.48
N VAL A 869 3.63 11.48 40.70
CA VAL A 869 4.56 10.48 40.15
C VAL A 869 4.31 10.28 38.65
N LEU A 870 3.05 10.10 38.28
CA LEU A 870 2.65 9.94 36.87
C LEU A 870 2.43 11.27 36.16
N ARG A 871 2.57 12.42 36.87
CA ARG A 871 2.34 13.78 36.34
C ARG A 871 1.02 13.90 35.61
N ARG A 872 -0.06 13.36 36.23
CA ARG A 872 -1.32 13.12 35.54
C ARG A 872 -2.51 13.65 36.33
N LEU A 873 -3.36 14.43 35.64
CA LEU A 873 -4.68 14.78 36.11
C LEU A 873 -5.66 13.65 35.80
N SER A 874 -6.50 13.25 36.75
CA SER A 874 -7.42 12.13 36.61
C SER A 874 -8.78 12.47 37.17
N TRP A 875 -9.86 12.17 36.46
CA TRP A 875 -11.25 12.23 36.92
C TRP A 875 -12.14 11.30 36.12
N ASP A 876 -13.22 10.87 36.73
CA ASP A 876 -14.27 10.07 36.15
C ASP A 876 -15.59 10.84 36.22
N LEU A 877 -16.36 10.82 35.13
CA LEU A 877 -17.58 11.59 34.99
C LEU A 877 -18.67 10.76 34.31
N ARG A 878 -19.91 10.85 34.77
CA ARG A 878 -21.05 10.35 34.03
C ARG A 878 -21.49 11.42 33.04
N LEU A 879 -21.47 11.08 31.75
CA LEU A 879 -21.99 11.91 30.68
C LEU A 879 -23.51 11.64 30.54
N PRO A 880 -24.32 12.68 30.36
CA PRO A 880 -25.75 12.52 30.16
C PRO A 880 -26.06 11.98 28.75
N ASP A 881 -27.28 11.55 28.54
CA ASP A 881 -27.90 11.49 27.22
C ASP A 881 -28.04 12.92 26.70
N GLY A 882 -27.72 13.17 25.45
CA GLY A 882 -27.71 14.47 24.82
C GLY A 882 -26.38 15.23 24.89
N GLU A 883 -26.47 16.55 25.03
CA GLU A 883 -25.31 17.43 24.98
C GLU A 883 -24.65 17.63 26.36
N PHE A 884 -23.33 17.63 26.34
CA PHE A 884 -22.50 17.97 27.46
C PHE A 884 -21.30 18.80 27.01
N ALA A 885 -20.93 19.81 27.79
CA ALA A 885 -19.71 20.61 27.61
C ALA A 885 -19.03 20.85 28.94
N GLY A 886 -17.72 20.62 29.00
CA GLY A 886 -16.89 20.88 30.16
C GLY A 886 -15.59 21.57 29.77
N ARG A 887 -15.14 22.50 30.64
CA ARG A 887 -13.87 23.22 30.47
C ARG A 887 -13.10 23.19 31.79
N TRP A 888 -11.92 22.60 31.73
CA TRP A 888 -10.97 22.60 32.85
C TRP A 888 -9.79 23.49 32.52
N ALA A 889 -9.31 24.28 33.48
CA ALA A 889 -8.18 25.17 33.30
C ALA A 889 -7.22 25.08 34.49
N TRP A 890 -5.93 25.25 34.23
CA TRP A 890 -4.88 25.25 35.24
C TRP A 890 -3.72 26.17 34.83
N PRO A 891 -2.93 26.70 35.80
CA PRO A 891 -1.88 27.66 35.50
C PRO A 891 -0.92 27.18 34.42
N GLY A 892 -0.54 28.07 33.54
CA GLY A 892 0.54 27.85 32.57
C GLY A 892 1.87 27.85 33.33
N VAL A 893 2.63 26.80 33.18
CA VAL A 893 4.00 26.69 33.71
C VAL A 893 4.96 26.75 32.52
N ALA A 894 6.11 27.40 32.73
CA ALA A 894 7.17 27.41 31.72
C ALA A 894 7.51 25.97 31.32
N ASP A 895 7.74 25.75 30.05
CA ASP A 895 7.99 24.41 29.49
C ASP A 895 9.27 23.82 30.15
N PRO A 896 9.18 22.75 30.94
CA PRO A 896 10.34 22.22 31.68
C PRO A 896 11.42 21.62 30.72
N ILE A 897 11.17 21.61 29.45
CA ILE A 897 12.09 21.08 28.42
C ILE A 897 12.77 22.22 27.63
N ARG A 898 12.30 23.47 27.77
CA ARG A 898 12.95 24.66 27.15
C ARG A 898 13.98 25.35 28.08
N SER A 899 14.10 24.88 29.29
CA SER A 899 15.11 25.39 30.28
C SER A 899 16.31 24.37 30.39
#